data_898fca02297b080cb8725c6b30683de7
#
_entry.id   898fca02297b080cb8725c6b30683de7
#
_cell.length_a   1.000
_cell.length_b   1.000
_cell.length_c   1.000
_cell.angle_alpha   90.00
_cell.angle_beta   90.00
_cell.angle_gamma   90.00
#
_symmetry.space_group_name_H-M   'P 1'
#
loop_
_entity.id
_entity.type
_entity.pdbx_description
1 polymer ?
#
loop_
_entity_poly.entity_id
_entity_poly.type
_entity_poly.pdbx_seq_one_letter_code
_entity_poly.pdbx_strand_id
1 'polypeptide(L)'
;MKQFTSDELRKTWKQFYIERGHVDVGAVSLVSDGSTGVLFNVAGMQPLMPYLLGQKHPLGTRLCNVQGCVRTNDIDSVGDKSHVTFFEMMGSWSLGDYFKKERCQWSFELLTEVFGFDADHLAATVFAGDENAPRDEEGAQYRIASGFKKENIYYLPAEDNWWGLEYGPCGPDSEMFYVADKPDCGPDCGPGCHCGKYTELGNDVFMQYEKHHDGHLTPLKQKNVDTGWGLERILAFLNGTKDVYRVDLFAPIIAYIEKMSGTKYEQDEKLTRSMRILADHIRTSVMLIGDEAKLLPSNVGAGYVLRRLIRRAVRHGRMLNLKTEDLLTIAQMYIEDIYAGSYPLLVKNKEFVLSELKKEINRFESTLENGMKEFKKILEQKKEAKSTEIDGNSAFYLYDTFGFPIELTVELAEEEGLKVDEDGFARAMEEQKQKARDNQSFAAKLSNDSAMYEELDDAIVSEFVGYDTLKAESTIAAMSSGSEWKEELREGEEGTLITLKTPFYATMGGQKGDFGVIRTANGTFEVTDTVKLPGGRVGHIGKVVSGKMTRQESATLEVSSLNRGNTCKNHTATHLLQEALREVLGEHVEQSGSYQDGERTRFDFSHGQAMTAEEIRKVEEIVNNKIEEDLPVETKVMSLEEAKKTGAMALFGEKYGDTVRVVMIGDFSKELCGGTHVGHTGEIASFKILSESGVAAGIRRIEAITGRNVAAYYEQMEEKLNAVAKALKTTPASVLERAEHLMAEMKSLQSEMESLKSKAAKDALGDVMNQVQEINGVKLLATAVPGVDMNGLRDLGDQLKTKLEEGVVVLISECDGKVNMVAMVTDGAQKAGAHAGNLIKGIASLVGGGGGGRPNMAQAGGKNPAGIPEAITRCSEVLKEQIQ
;
A
#
# COMPACT_ATOMS: atom_id res chain seq x y z
N MET A 1 -41.59 4.46 -22.45
CA MET A 1 -40.34 5.06 -21.90
C MET A 1 -39.58 5.75 -23.01
N LYS A 2 -39.01 6.92 -22.76
CA LYS A 2 -38.13 7.62 -23.71
C LYS A 2 -36.71 7.07 -23.57
N GLN A 3 -35.95 6.97 -24.64
CA GLN A 3 -34.54 6.60 -24.62
C GLN A 3 -33.69 7.85 -24.38
N PHE A 4 -32.58 7.68 -23.64
CA PHE A 4 -31.66 8.74 -23.29
C PHE A 4 -30.22 8.28 -23.50
N THR A 5 -29.34 9.22 -23.82
CA THR A 5 -27.89 9.11 -23.56
C THR A 5 -27.60 9.57 -22.14
N SER A 6 -26.44 9.22 -21.61
CA SER A 6 -26.02 9.65 -20.27
C SER A 6 -25.97 11.17 -20.14
N ASP A 7 -25.50 11.88 -21.17
CA ASP A 7 -25.46 13.35 -21.22
C ASP A 7 -26.83 13.99 -21.26
N GLU A 8 -27.76 13.42 -22.04
CA GLU A 8 -29.15 13.89 -22.09
C GLU A 8 -29.83 13.70 -20.75
N LEU A 9 -29.57 12.56 -20.06
CA LEU A 9 -30.15 12.29 -18.74
C LEU A 9 -29.64 13.26 -17.69
N ARG A 10 -28.29 13.53 -17.65
CA ARG A 10 -27.71 14.54 -16.76
C ARG A 10 -28.32 15.93 -16.97
N LYS A 11 -28.46 16.35 -18.22
CA LYS A 11 -29.04 17.65 -18.58
C LYS A 11 -30.51 17.71 -18.21
N THR A 12 -31.28 16.67 -18.52
CA THR A 12 -32.73 16.60 -18.22
C THR A 12 -32.99 16.67 -16.72
N TRP A 13 -32.19 15.92 -15.88
CA TRP A 13 -32.29 16.00 -14.44
C TRP A 13 -32.05 17.41 -13.92
N LYS A 14 -30.92 18.02 -14.26
CA LYS A 14 -30.59 19.37 -13.81
C LYS A 14 -31.62 20.39 -14.26
N GLN A 15 -32.05 20.36 -15.52
CA GLN A 15 -33.03 21.28 -16.07
C GLN A 15 -34.36 21.18 -15.36
N PHE A 16 -34.84 19.96 -15.09
CA PHE A 16 -36.09 19.72 -14.38
C PHE A 16 -36.10 20.41 -12.99
N TYR A 17 -35.02 20.38 -12.27
CA TYR A 17 -34.92 21.02 -10.95
C TYR A 17 -34.61 22.51 -11.02
N ILE A 18 -33.81 22.97 -11.98
CA ILE A 18 -33.55 24.39 -12.20
C ILE A 18 -34.89 25.12 -12.49
N GLU A 19 -35.75 24.55 -13.29
CA GLU A 19 -37.09 25.11 -13.60
C GLU A 19 -37.98 25.18 -12.34
N ARG A 20 -37.66 24.43 -11.30
CA ARG A 20 -38.32 24.45 -9.97
C ARG A 20 -37.58 25.27 -8.94
N GLY A 21 -36.64 26.12 -9.38
CA GLY A 21 -35.91 27.06 -8.54
C GLY A 21 -34.70 26.49 -7.80
N HIS A 22 -34.18 25.33 -8.22
CA HIS A 22 -32.95 24.78 -7.68
C HIS A 22 -31.71 25.39 -8.38
N VAL A 23 -30.61 25.43 -7.66
CA VAL A 23 -29.28 25.85 -8.16
C VAL A 23 -28.43 24.61 -8.37
N ASP A 24 -27.83 24.47 -9.54
CA ASP A 24 -26.82 23.44 -9.79
C ASP A 24 -25.54 23.80 -9.04
N VAL A 25 -25.16 22.99 -8.06
CA VAL A 25 -23.98 23.23 -7.22
C VAL A 25 -22.70 22.59 -7.75
N GLY A 26 -22.78 21.89 -8.88
CA GLY A 26 -21.67 21.12 -9.43
C GLY A 26 -21.37 19.85 -8.64
N ALA A 27 -20.35 19.14 -9.08
CA ALA A 27 -19.81 17.97 -8.39
C ALA A 27 -18.61 18.39 -7.53
N VAL A 28 -18.40 17.68 -6.41
CA VAL A 28 -17.21 17.82 -5.55
C VAL A 28 -16.33 16.61 -5.68
N SER A 29 -15.13 16.65 -5.06
CA SER A 29 -14.17 15.54 -5.02
C SER A 29 -14.83 14.22 -4.63
N LEU A 30 -14.32 13.12 -5.20
CA LEU A 30 -14.70 11.75 -4.81
C LEU A 30 -14.10 11.36 -3.47
N VAL A 31 -12.97 11.96 -3.09
CA VAL A 31 -12.26 11.68 -1.84
C VAL A 31 -12.85 12.54 -0.74
N SER A 32 -13.26 11.90 0.35
CA SER A 32 -13.82 12.61 1.51
C SER A 32 -12.76 13.49 2.18
N ASP A 33 -13.18 14.64 2.70
CA ASP A 33 -12.35 15.52 3.53
C ASP A 33 -12.09 14.97 4.96
N GLY A 34 -12.60 13.76 5.26
CA GLY A 34 -12.48 13.10 6.55
C GLY A 34 -13.51 13.56 7.59
N SER A 35 -14.35 14.55 7.30
CA SER A 35 -15.36 15.06 8.24
C SER A 35 -16.46 14.05 8.58
N THR A 36 -16.70 13.09 7.69
CA THR A 36 -17.77 12.08 7.81
C THR A 36 -17.28 10.68 8.20
N GLY A 37 -15.98 10.52 8.47
CA GLY A 37 -15.39 9.23 8.88
C GLY A 37 -15.25 8.19 7.75
N VAL A 38 -15.64 8.50 6.52
CA VAL A 38 -15.53 7.62 5.36
C VAL A 38 -14.40 8.07 4.42
N LEU A 39 -13.86 7.13 3.63
CA LEU A 39 -12.75 7.40 2.70
C LEU A 39 -13.19 8.14 1.42
N PHE A 40 -14.40 7.89 0.98
CA PHE A 40 -14.97 8.42 -0.27
C PHE A 40 -16.36 8.98 -0.05
N ASN A 41 -16.79 9.87 -0.92
CA ASN A 41 -18.17 10.30 -0.98
C ASN A 41 -19.04 9.18 -1.57
N VAL A 42 -19.87 8.56 -0.72
CA VAL A 42 -20.75 7.43 -1.07
C VAL A 42 -22.15 7.88 -1.48
N ALA A 43 -22.49 9.16 -1.22
CA ALA A 43 -23.79 9.77 -1.52
C ALA A 43 -23.63 11.26 -1.75
N GLY A 44 -24.51 11.82 -2.61
CA GLY A 44 -24.48 13.24 -2.97
C GLY A 44 -24.73 14.21 -1.82
N MET A 45 -25.35 13.76 -0.73
CA MET A 45 -25.65 14.58 0.44
C MET A 45 -24.45 14.78 1.39
N GLN A 46 -23.41 13.93 1.32
CA GLN A 46 -22.30 13.99 2.28
C GLN A 46 -21.61 15.37 2.32
N PRO A 47 -21.30 16.02 1.20
CA PRO A 47 -20.73 17.37 1.21
C PRO A 47 -21.69 18.43 1.78
N LEU A 48 -22.99 18.11 1.87
CA LEU A 48 -24.03 19.01 2.35
C LEU A 48 -24.38 18.81 3.84
N MET A 49 -23.70 17.92 4.56
CA MET A 49 -23.96 17.63 5.98
C MET A 49 -24.09 18.87 6.86
N PRO A 50 -23.21 19.88 6.84
CA PRO A 50 -23.35 21.07 7.67
C PRO A 50 -24.64 21.84 7.40
N TYR A 51 -25.07 21.87 6.15
CA TYR A 51 -26.29 22.59 5.71
C TYR A 51 -27.56 21.83 6.06
N LEU A 52 -27.54 20.52 6.02
CA LEU A 52 -28.62 19.65 6.49
C LEU A 52 -28.81 19.77 8.02
N LEU A 53 -27.75 20.05 8.76
CA LEU A 53 -27.77 20.34 10.20
C LEU A 53 -28.16 21.80 10.54
N GLY A 54 -28.46 22.63 9.52
CA GLY A 54 -29.03 23.96 9.71
C GLY A 54 -28.10 25.13 9.47
N GLN A 55 -26.88 24.94 8.96
CA GLN A 55 -26.09 26.02 8.41
C GLN A 55 -26.72 26.54 7.11
N LYS A 56 -26.52 27.82 6.82
CA LYS A 56 -27.03 28.41 5.56
C LYS A 56 -26.08 28.10 4.39
N HIS A 57 -26.60 27.46 3.36
CA HIS A 57 -25.82 27.27 2.14
C HIS A 57 -25.71 28.57 1.32
N PRO A 58 -24.52 28.94 0.81
CA PRO A 58 -24.30 30.22 0.13
C PRO A 58 -25.14 30.39 -1.16
N LEU A 59 -25.50 29.29 -1.81
CA LEU A 59 -26.27 29.30 -3.08
C LEU A 59 -27.79 29.16 -2.87
N GLY A 60 -28.27 29.05 -1.63
CA GLY A 60 -29.71 28.99 -1.33
C GLY A 60 -30.17 27.68 -0.71
N THR A 61 -31.51 27.45 -0.72
CA THR A 61 -32.18 26.35 -0.01
C THR A 61 -32.58 25.18 -0.93
N ARG A 62 -32.59 25.40 -2.25
CA ARG A 62 -32.92 24.39 -3.27
C ARG A 62 -31.70 24.10 -4.12
N LEU A 63 -31.19 22.91 -4.01
CA LEU A 63 -29.94 22.53 -4.66
C LEU A 63 -30.14 21.28 -5.53
N CYS A 64 -29.37 21.17 -6.63
CA CYS A 64 -29.32 19.95 -7.42
C CYS A 64 -27.94 19.78 -8.03
N ASN A 65 -27.56 18.56 -8.34
CA ASN A 65 -26.40 18.24 -9.16
C ASN A 65 -26.44 16.81 -9.73
N VAL A 66 -25.34 16.42 -10.36
CA VAL A 66 -24.97 15.03 -10.62
C VAL A 66 -23.61 14.84 -10.01
N GLN A 67 -23.51 14.03 -8.95
CA GLN A 67 -22.33 13.80 -8.14
C GLN A 67 -21.75 12.41 -8.38
N GLY A 68 -20.45 12.33 -8.70
CA GLY A 68 -19.74 11.06 -8.66
C GLY A 68 -19.66 10.51 -7.24
N CYS A 69 -19.93 9.23 -7.06
CA CYS A 69 -19.90 8.52 -5.80
C CYS A 69 -19.10 7.23 -5.93
N VAL A 70 -18.44 6.81 -4.84
CA VAL A 70 -17.66 5.56 -4.79
C VAL A 70 -18.12 4.72 -3.60
N ARG A 71 -18.66 3.51 -3.88
CA ARG A 71 -19.04 2.52 -2.86
C ARG A 71 -18.09 1.33 -2.88
N THR A 72 -17.32 1.20 -1.83
CA THR A 72 -16.26 0.17 -1.73
C THR A 72 -16.78 -1.18 -1.25
N ASN A 73 -17.92 -1.21 -0.56
CA ASN A 73 -18.57 -2.45 -0.10
C ASN A 73 -19.04 -3.31 -1.28
N ASP A 74 -19.31 -2.69 -2.43
CA ASP A 74 -19.82 -3.37 -3.61
C ASP A 74 -18.72 -3.96 -4.51
N ILE A 75 -17.44 -3.73 -4.20
CA ILE A 75 -16.31 -4.18 -5.05
C ILE A 75 -16.38 -5.68 -5.35
N ASP A 76 -16.72 -6.51 -4.38
CA ASP A 76 -16.76 -7.97 -4.54
C ASP A 76 -18.01 -8.44 -5.30
N SER A 77 -19.08 -7.65 -5.27
CA SER A 77 -20.30 -7.86 -6.04
C SER A 77 -20.17 -7.46 -7.51
N VAL A 78 -19.19 -6.58 -7.84
CA VAL A 78 -18.92 -6.17 -9.24
C VAL A 78 -18.58 -7.39 -10.10
N GLY A 79 -19.24 -7.46 -11.25
CA GLY A 79 -19.17 -8.58 -12.19
C GLY A 79 -20.57 -9.13 -12.51
N ASP A 80 -21.56 -8.78 -11.73
CA ASP A 80 -22.97 -8.98 -12.10
C ASP A 80 -23.47 -7.89 -13.10
N LYS A 81 -24.77 -7.76 -13.31
CA LYS A 81 -25.37 -6.83 -14.28
C LYS A 81 -25.68 -5.45 -13.71
N SER A 82 -25.55 -5.23 -12.41
CA SER A 82 -26.09 -4.04 -11.72
C SER A 82 -25.11 -3.31 -10.82
N HIS A 83 -24.11 -4.00 -10.24
CA HIS A 83 -23.17 -3.40 -9.32
C HIS A 83 -22.01 -2.74 -10.05
N VAL A 84 -21.66 -1.53 -9.59
CA VAL A 84 -20.52 -0.74 -10.04
C VAL A 84 -19.88 -0.03 -8.84
N THR A 85 -18.56 0.12 -8.85
CA THR A 85 -17.81 0.77 -7.76
C THR A 85 -17.97 2.29 -7.81
N PHE A 86 -17.74 2.90 -8.96
CA PHE A 86 -18.04 4.30 -9.22
C PHE A 86 -19.39 4.39 -9.91
N PHE A 87 -20.24 5.31 -9.47
CA PHE A 87 -21.51 5.62 -10.13
C PHE A 87 -21.81 7.11 -9.97
N GLU A 88 -22.72 7.60 -10.81
CA GLU A 88 -23.18 8.97 -10.74
C GLU A 88 -24.54 9.03 -10.04
N MET A 89 -24.62 9.80 -8.96
CA MET A 89 -25.86 10.06 -8.25
C MET A 89 -26.47 11.37 -8.71
N MET A 90 -27.65 11.30 -9.29
CA MET A 90 -28.47 12.45 -9.62
C MET A 90 -29.17 12.92 -8.34
N GLY A 91 -28.72 14.07 -7.81
CA GLY A 91 -29.15 14.58 -6.51
C GLY A 91 -30.01 15.82 -6.60
N SER A 92 -30.97 15.95 -5.67
CA SER A 92 -31.68 17.20 -5.41
C SER A 92 -32.02 17.34 -3.93
N TRP A 93 -31.91 18.57 -3.41
CA TRP A 93 -32.01 18.83 -1.96
C TRP A 93 -32.92 20.01 -1.68
N SER A 94 -33.68 19.88 -0.57
CA SER A 94 -34.37 20.99 0.08
C SER A 94 -33.77 21.21 1.46
N LEU A 95 -33.22 22.37 1.71
CA LEU A 95 -32.68 22.77 3.01
C LEU A 95 -33.67 23.61 3.76
N GLY A 96 -34.71 22.98 4.35
CA GLY A 96 -35.77 23.64 5.10
C GLY A 96 -36.74 24.45 4.24
N ASP A 97 -36.89 24.16 2.95
CA ASP A 97 -37.79 24.85 2.01
C ASP A 97 -39.04 24.01 1.75
N TYR A 98 -39.05 23.16 0.71
CA TYR A 98 -40.15 22.22 0.46
C TYR A 98 -39.93 20.89 1.17
N PHE A 99 -41.00 20.06 1.27
CA PHE A 99 -40.93 18.76 1.94
C PHE A 99 -41.69 17.69 1.16
N LYS A 100 -42.33 16.73 1.84
CA LYS A 100 -42.92 15.51 1.26
C LYS A 100 -43.86 15.78 0.12
N LYS A 101 -44.75 16.79 0.24
CA LYS A 101 -45.81 17.07 -0.73
C LYS A 101 -45.24 17.37 -2.13
N GLU A 102 -44.39 18.37 -2.21
CA GLU A 102 -43.77 18.79 -3.46
C GLU A 102 -42.85 17.68 -3.98
N ARG A 103 -42.06 17.05 -3.08
CA ARG A 103 -41.14 16.00 -3.51
C ARG A 103 -41.88 14.82 -4.15
N CYS A 104 -42.91 14.27 -3.50
CA CYS A 104 -43.65 13.14 -4.04
C CYS A 104 -44.29 13.46 -5.41
N GLN A 105 -44.81 14.69 -5.57
CA GLN A 105 -45.37 15.16 -6.84
C GLN A 105 -44.28 15.21 -7.93
N TRP A 106 -43.12 15.85 -7.64
CA TRP A 106 -42.08 16.01 -8.64
C TRP A 106 -41.41 14.68 -9.03
N SER A 107 -41.29 13.74 -8.11
CA SER A 107 -40.79 12.39 -8.43
C SER A 107 -41.73 11.68 -9.38
N PHE A 108 -43.05 11.79 -9.16
CA PHE A 108 -44.02 11.19 -10.04
C PHE A 108 -44.04 11.87 -11.43
N GLU A 109 -44.04 13.21 -11.49
CA GLU A 109 -43.94 13.98 -12.75
C GLU A 109 -42.68 13.59 -13.55
N LEU A 110 -41.53 13.48 -12.85
CA LEU A 110 -40.26 13.10 -13.49
C LEU A 110 -40.34 11.71 -14.12
N LEU A 111 -40.91 10.74 -13.39
CA LEU A 111 -41.08 9.37 -13.87
C LEU A 111 -42.04 9.29 -15.03
N THR A 112 -43.21 9.91 -14.94
CA THR A 112 -44.29 9.73 -15.90
C THR A 112 -44.21 10.69 -17.08
N GLU A 113 -44.05 11.98 -16.84
CA GLU A 113 -44.07 13.01 -17.91
C GLU A 113 -42.72 13.16 -18.59
N VAL A 114 -41.62 13.13 -17.84
CA VAL A 114 -40.28 13.33 -18.38
C VAL A 114 -39.71 12.03 -18.94
N PHE A 115 -39.65 10.97 -18.14
CA PHE A 115 -39.08 9.68 -18.53
C PHE A 115 -40.05 8.77 -19.25
N GLY A 116 -41.36 9.02 -19.11
CA GLY A 116 -42.41 8.31 -19.84
C GLY A 116 -42.71 6.92 -19.31
N PHE A 117 -42.57 6.70 -18.00
CA PHE A 117 -43.04 5.48 -17.38
C PHE A 117 -44.57 5.45 -17.36
N ASP A 118 -45.13 4.26 -17.53
CA ASP A 118 -46.55 4.06 -17.32
C ASP A 118 -46.85 4.01 -15.81
N ALA A 119 -47.75 4.88 -15.35
CA ALA A 119 -48.11 4.99 -13.95
C ALA A 119 -48.68 3.67 -13.38
N ASP A 120 -49.29 2.84 -14.24
CA ASP A 120 -49.84 1.54 -13.86
C ASP A 120 -48.75 0.54 -13.46
N HIS A 121 -47.51 0.76 -13.89
CA HIS A 121 -46.35 -0.04 -13.60
C HIS A 121 -45.43 0.58 -12.49
N LEU A 122 -45.93 1.57 -11.75
CA LEU A 122 -45.19 2.21 -10.68
C LEU A 122 -45.71 1.75 -9.30
N ALA A 123 -44.78 1.51 -8.39
CA ALA A 123 -45.04 1.28 -6.99
C ALA A 123 -44.13 2.19 -6.11
N ALA A 124 -44.55 2.47 -4.92
CA ALA A 124 -43.70 3.21 -3.95
C ALA A 124 -43.74 2.55 -2.57
N THR A 125 -42.68 2.72 -1.82
CA THR A 125 -42.59 2.29 -0.44
C THR A 125 -42.62 3.50 0.49
N VAL A 126 -43.00 3.29 1.72
CA VAL A 126 -42.95 4.25 2.82
C VAL A 126 -42.64 3.54 4.11
N PHE A 127 -42.07 4.25 5.08
CA PHE A 127 -41.68 3.71 6.36
C PHE A 127 -42.85 3.16 7.17
N ALA A 128 -42.75 1.91 7.63
CA ALA A 128 -43.77 1.22 8.40
C ALA A 128 -43.91 1.69 9.85
N GLY A 129 -42.92 2.47 10.35
CA GLY A 129 -42.83 2.89 11.75
C GLY A 129 -42.14 1.86 12.62
N ASP A 130 -41.48 2.35 13.69
CA ASP A 130 -40.87 1.58 14.75
C ASP A 130 -40.97 2.31 16.11
N GLU A 131 -40.26 1.88 17.12
CA GLU A 131 -40.23 2.52 18.46
C GLU A 131 -39.63 3.94 18.44
N ASN A 132 -38.85 4.30 17.45
CA ASN A 132 -38.12 5.59 17.35
C ASN A 132 -38.87 6.62 16.50
N ALA A 133 -39.63 6.18 15.50
CA ALA A 133 -40.32 7.06 14.59
C ALA A 133 -41.67 6.47 14.13
N PRO A 134 -42.72 7.33 13.98
CA PRO A 134 -44.06 6.85 13.61
C PRO A 134 -44.08 6.42 12.13
N ARG A 135 -45.06 5.55 11.83
CA ARG A 135 -45.39 5.15 10.45
C ARG A 135 -45.69 6.35 9.57
N ASP A 136 -45.16 6.36 8.35
CA ASP A 136 -45.25 7.49 7.42
C ASP A 136 -46.56 7.49 6.60
N GLU A 137 -47.66 7.74 7.29
CA GLU A 137 -48.99 7.89 6.67
C GLU A 137 -49.06 9.13 5.76
N GLU A 138 -48.35 10.21 6.13
CA GLU A 138 -48.31 11.44 5.33
C GLU A 138 -47.62 11.19 3.96
N GLY A 139 -46.49 10.50 3.94
CA GLY A 139 -45.80 10.13 2.73
C GLY A 139 -46.67 9.28 1.82
N ALA A 140 -47.36 8.27 2.36
CA ALA A 140 -48.31 7.42 1.62
C ALA A 140 -49.43 8.22 0.98
N GLN A 141 -50.03 9.16 1.72
CA GLN A 141 -51.10 10.03 1.17
C GLN A 141 -50.60 10.92 0.02
N TYR A 142 -49.37 11.49 0.15
CA TYR A 142 -48.81 12.32 -0.93
C TYR A 142 -48.42 11.48 -2.15
N ARG A 143 -47.93 10.25 -2.00
CA ARG A 143 -47.70 9.35 -3.14
C ARG A 143 -48.99 9.03 -3.90
N ILE A 144 -50.06 8.71 -3.16
CA ILE A 144 -51.39 8.47 -3.78
C ILE A 144 -51.90 9.75 -4.47
N ALA A 145 -51.78 10.90 -3.81
CA ALA A 145 -52.24 12.18 -4.37
C ALA A 145 -51.44 12.58 -5.64
N SER A 146 -50.17 12.16 -5.75
CA SER A 146 -49.34 12.40 -6.93
C SER A 146 -49.70 11.52 -8.12
N GLY A 147 -50.38 10.39 -7.91
CA GLY A 147 -50.83 9.51 -8.97
C GLY A 147 -50.45 8.04 -8.84
N PHE A 148 -49.74 7.63 -7.80
CA PHE A 148 -49.53 6.21 -7.52
C PHE A 148 -50.82 5.52 -7.10
N LYS A 149 -51.06 4.30 -7.56
CA LYS A 149 -52.20 3.50 -7.14
C LYS A 149 -52.06 3.14 -5.65
N LYS A 150 -53.16 3.23 -4.90
CA LYS A 150 -53.19 2.93 -3.47
C LYS A 150 -52.71 1.50 -3.16
N GLU A 151 -53.04 0.54 -4.00
CA GLU A 151 -52.61 -0.87 -3.89
C GLU A 151 -51.13 -1.09 -4.16
N ASN A 152 -50.46 -0.11 -4.77
CA ASN A 152 -49.02 -0.14 -5.06
C ASN A 152 -48.21 0.67 -4.06
N ILE A 153 -48.76 1.04 -2.90
CA ILE A 153 -48.06 1.67 -1.79
C ILE A 153 -47.78 0.61 -0.73
N TYR A 154 -46.50 0.39 -0.47
CA TYR A 154 -46.02 -0.63 0.50
C TYR A 154 -45.40 0.03 1.70
N TYR A 155 -45.62 -0.56 2.87
CA TYR A 155 -45.02 -0.11 4.11
C TYR A 155 -43.91 -1.10 4.51
N LEU A 156 -42.67 -0.65 4.51
CA LEU A 156 -41.51 -1.49 4.82
C LEU A 156 -40.83 -1.03 6.12
N PRO A 157 -40.10 -1.93 6.81
CA PRO A 157 -39.39 -1.61 8.05
C PRO A 157 -38.20 -0.66 7.82
N ALA A 158 -37.55 -0.27 8.90
CA ALA A 158 -36.39 0.63 8.85
C ALA A 158 -35.19 0.07 8.06
N GLU A 159 -35.09 -1.22 7.92
CA GLU A 159 -34.06 -1.88 7.10
C GLU A 159 -34.16 -1.50 5.61
N ASP A 160 -35.38 -1.22 5.13
CA ASP A 160 -35.69 -0.90 3.74
C ASP A 160 -36.05 0.58 3.54
N ASN A 161 -36.69 1.24 4.53
CA ASN A 161 -37.25 2.58 4.39
C ASN A 161 -36.81 3.58 5.49
N TRP A 162 -35.54 3.49 5.89
CA TRP A 162 -34.90 4.48 6.75
C TRP A 162 -33.47 4.74 6.27
N TRP A 163 -33.15 5.98 5.96
CA TRP A 163 -31.84 6.39 5.54
C TRP A 163 -31.12 7.26 6.60
N GLY A 164 -29.83 7.00 6.82
CA GLY A 164 -28.95 7.78 7.67
C GLY A 164 -27.55 7.17 7.72
N LEU A 165 -26.58 7.99 8.09
CA LEU A 165 -25.23 7.55 8.42
C LEU A 165 -25.19 7.00 9.85
N GLU A 166 -24.00 6.60 10.30
CA GLU A 166 -23.79 6.16 11.69
C GLU A 166 -24.25 7.21 12.70
N TYR A 167 -24.04 8.51 12.39
CA TYR A 167 -24.54 9.68 13.12
C TYR A 167 -24.80 10.84 12.14
N GLY A 168 -25.62 11.81 12.55
CA GLY A 168 -26.00 12.96 11.74
C GLY A 168 -27.45 12.94 11.27
N PRO A 169 -27.81 13.73 10.23
CA PRO A 169 -29.18 13.82 9.74
C PRO A 169 -29.65 12.49 9.16
N CYS A 170 -30.86 12.11 9.52
CA CYS A 170 -31.49 10.87 9.09
C CYS A 170 -33.01 11.02 9.04
N GLY A 171 -33.68 10.04 8.48
CA GLY A 171 -35.13 10.00 8.48
C GLY A 171 -35.74 8.91 7.61
N PRO A 172 -37.07 8.78 7.63
CA PRO A 172 -37.79 7.85 6.76
C PRO A 172 -37.53 8.20 5.31
N ASP A 173 -37.48 7.20 4.47
CA ASP A 173 -37.41 7.37 3.03
C ASP A 173 -38.59 6.69 2.32
N SER A 174 -38.67 6.97 1.03
CA SER A 174 -39.70 6.45 0.15
C SER A 174 -39.07 6.14 -1.19
N GLU A 175 -38.95 4.89 -1.48
CA GLU A 175 -38.42 4.39 -2.73
C GLU A 175 -39.52 4.24 -3.79
N MET A 176 -39.15 4.40 -5.06
CA MET A 176 -40.04 4.19 -6.19
C MET A 176 -39.54 3.04 -7.04
N PHE A 177 -40.47 2.16 -7.40
CA PHE A 177 -40.16 0.92 -8.14
C PHE A 177 -40.94 0.86 -9.45
N TYR A 178 -40.28 0.28 -10.46
CA TYR A 178 -40.98 -0.24 -11.61
C TYR A 178 -41.46 -1.66 -11.35
N VAL A 179 -42.73 -1.92 -11.68
CA VAL A 179 -43.37 -3.23 -11.52
C VAL A 179 -43.45 -3.92 -12.90
N ALA A 180 -42.64 -4.94 -13.11
CA ALA A 180 -42.61 -5.69 -14.35
C ALA A 180 -43.85 -6.60 -14.49
N ASP A 181 -44.25 -6.88 -15.75
CA ASP A 181 -45.30 -7.86 -16.09
C ASP A 181 -44.86 -9.30 -15.77
N LYS A 182 -44.76 -9.61 -14.47
CA LYS A 182 -44.45 -10.93 -13.95
C LYS A 182 -45.50 -11.35 -12.92
N PRO A 183 -45.84 -12.64 -12.83
CA PRO A 183 -46.67 -13.13 -11.75
C PRO A 183 -45.98 -12.95 -10.41
N ASP A 184 -46.73 -12.86 -9.33
CA ASP A 184 -46.22 -12.88 -7.97
C ASP A 184 -45.49 -14.19 -7.68
N CYS A 185 -44.37 -14.12 -7.03
CA CYS A 185 -43.57 -15.29 -6.67
C CYS A 185 -44.09 -16.01 -5.40
N GLY A 186 -45.01 -15.36 -4.69
CA GLY A 186 -45.68 -15.85 -3.48
C GLY A 186 -46.61 -14.80 -2.88
N PRO A 187 -47.27 -15.10 -1.74
CA PRO A 187 -48.19 -14.20 -1.06
C PRO A 187 -47.53 -12.90 -0.57
N ASP A 188 -46.25 -12.92 -0.27
CA ASP A 188 -45.48 -11.77 0.24
C ASP A 188 -44.64 -11.08 -0.89
N CYS A 189 -45.04 -11.24 -2.15
CA CYS A 189 -44.35 -10.61 -3.28
C CYS A 189 -44.55 -9.09 -3.25
N GLY A 190 -43.47 -8.36 -3.06
CA GLY A 190 -43.46 -6.90 -2.93
C GLY A 190 -42.07 -6.29 -3.27
N PRO A 191 -41.88 -4.98 -3.07
CA PRO A 191 -40.65 -4.26 -3.35
C PRO A 191 -39.40 -4.85 -2.67
N GLY A 192 -39.50 -5.41 -1.47
CA GLY A 192 -38.41 -6.12 -0.77
C GLY A 192 -38.09 -7.52 -1.35
N CYS A 193 -38.80 -7.98 -2.41
CA CYS A 193 -38.62 -9.31 -2.98
C CYS A 193 -37.59 -9.34 -4.11
N HIS A 194 -36.61 -10.25 -4.06
CA HIS A 194 -35.57 -10.43 -5.07
C HIS A 194 -36.01 -11.22 -6.32
N CYS A 195 -37.34 -11.45 -6.54
CA CYS A 195 -37.83 -12.19 -7.68
C CYS A 195 -37.67 -11.45 -9.04
N GLY A 196 -37.26 -10.19 -9.01
CA GLY A 196 -37.05 -9.35 -10.19
C GLY A 196 -38.36 -8.83 -10.83
N LYS A 197 -39.47 -8.83 -10.12
CA LYS A 197 -40.71 -8.15 -10.48
C LYS A 197 -40.63 -6.66 -10.19
N TYR A 198 -40.05 -6.31 -9.02
CA TYR A 198 -39.83 -4.93 -8.58
C TYR A 198 -38.38 -4.51 -8.85
N THR A 199 -38.23 -3.37 -9.52
CA THR A 199 -36.90 -2.77 -9.76
C THR A 199 -36.89 -1.34 -9.23
N GLU A 200 -36.06 -1.06 -8.24
CA GLU A 200 -35.89 0.28 -7.66
C GLU A 200 -35.43 1.28 -8.74
N LEU A 201 -36.14 2.41 -8.81
CA LEU A 201 -35.80 3.53 -9.70
C LEU A 201 -35.09 4.66 -8.99
N GLY A 202 -35.45 4.91 -7.73
CA GLY A 202 -34.82 5.98 -6.96
C GLY A 202 -35.44 6.12 -5.58
N ASN A 203 -34.77 6.90 -4.74
CA ASN A 203 -35.11 7.08 -3.35
C ASN A 203 -35.27 8.56 -3.02
N ASP A 204 -36.32 8.91 -2.25
CA ASP A 204 -36.61 10.24 -1.68
C ASP A 204 -36.51 10.15 -0.14
N VAL A 205 -35.46 10.75 0.45
CA VAL A 205 -35.23 10.75 1.89
C VAL A 205 -35.82 12.00 2.55
N PHE A 206 -36.59 11.82 3.60
CA PHE A 206 -37.21 12.89 4.36
C PHE A 206 -36.52 13.08 5.70
N MET A 207 -35.39 13.80 5.67
CA MET A 207 -34.55 14.03 6.84
C MET A 207 -35.22 14.97 7.82
N GLN A 208 -35.62 14.45 8.94
CA GLN A 208 -36.28 15.20 10.01
C GLN A 208 -35.75 14.87 11.39
N TYR A 209 -34.78 13.97 11.49
CA TYR A 209 -34.14 13.59 12.76
C TYR A 209 -32.61 13.73 12.64
N GLU A 210 -31.97 13.93 13.81
CA GLU A 210 -30.52 13.83 13.97
C GLU A 210 -30.22 12.62 14.86
N LYS A 211 -29.42 11.70 14.36
CA LYS A 211 -28.90 10.56 15.12
C LYS A 211 -27.59 10.93 15.79
N HIS A 212 -27.55 10.79 17.09
CA HIS A 212 -26.38 11.06 17.91
C HIS A 212 -25.48 9.83 18.03
N HIS A 213 -24.21 10.02 18.51
CA HIS A 213 -23.23 8.95 18.66
C HIS A 213 -23.67 7.81 19.59
N ASP A 214 -24.58 8.07 20.53
CA ASP A 214 -25.19 7.07 21.43
C ASP A 214 -26.41 6.38 20.82
N GLY A 215 -26.76 6.73 19.57
CA GLY A 215 -27.85 6.13 18.80
C GLY A 215 -29.22 6.75 19.01
N HIS A 216 -29.40 7.70 19.97
CA HIS A 216 -30.72 8.32 20.16
C HIS A 216 -31.02 9.33 19.04
N LEU A 217 -32.34 9.52 18.77
CA LEU A 217 -32.82 10.44 17.74
C LEU A 217 -33.40 11.70 18.36
N THR A 218 -33.05 12.87 17.80
CA THR A 218 -33.69 14.14 18.10
C THR A 218 -34.25 14.79 16.83
N PRO A 219 -35.34 15.57 16.90
CA PRO A 219 -35.84 16.30 15.75
C PRO A 219 -34.80 17.31 15.23
N LEU A 220 -34.58 17.35 13.93
CA LEU A 220 -33.77 18.40 13.27
C LEU A 220 -34.43 19.78 13.45
N LYS A 221 -33.61 20.83 13.44
CA LYS A 221 -34.08 22.24 13.47
C LYS A 221 -34.91 22.61 12.24
N GLN A 222 -34.66 21.95 11.14
CA GLN A 222 -35.34 22.12 9.85
C GLN A 222 -35.60 20.75 9.23
N LYS A 223 -36.70 20.63 8.48
CA LYS A 223 -37.01 19.43 7.70
C LYS A 223 -36.34 19.54 6.32
N ASN A 224 -35.57 18.54 5.92
CA ASN A 224 -34.87 18.54 4.66
C ASN A 224 -35.37 17.40 3.76
N VAL A 225 -35.18 17.58 2.46
CA VAL A 225 -35.32 16.51 1.48
C VAL A 225 -33.95 16.23 0.91
N ASP A 226 -33.58 14.96 0.88
CA ASP A 226 -32.44 14.43 0.14
C ASP A 226 -32.96 13.44 -0.91
N THR A 227 -32.49 13.56 -2.12
CA THR A 227 -32.86 12.66 -3.22
C THR A 227 -31.62 12.21 -3.94
N GLY A 228 -31.45 10.91 -4.08
CA GLY A 228 -30.32 10.31 -4.78
C GLY A 228 -30.78 9.18 -5.73
N TRP A 229 -30.71 9.40 -7.05
CA TRP A 229 -31.04 8.40 -8.04
C TRP A 229 -29.79 8.02 -8.84
N GLY A 230 -29.51 6.71 -8.95
CA GLY A 230 -28.36 6.21 -9.70
C GLY A 230 -28.54 6.39 -11.20
N LEU A 231 -27.69 7.20 -11.84
CA LEU A 231 -27.76 7.51 -13.26
C LEU A 231 -27.68 6.25 -14.12
N GLU A 232 -26.70 5.38 -13.89
CA GLU A 232 -26.46 4.17 -14.66
C GLU A 232 -27.67 3.21 -14.63
N ARG A 233 -28.28 3.08 -13.45
CA ARG A 233 -29.45 2.22 -13.24
C ARG A 233 -30.68 2.74 -14.01
N ILE A 234 -30.98 4.02 -13.86
CA ILE A 234 -32.08 4.68 -14.56
C ILE A 234 -31.86 4.63 -16.09
N LEU A 235 -30.65 4.94 -16.53
CA LEU A 235 -30.27 4.92 -17.93
C LEU A 235 -30.44 3.53 -18.55
N ALA A 236 -29.96 2.48 -17.86
CA ALA A 236 -30.16 1.11 -18.33
C ALA A 236 -31.63 0.76 -18.46
N PHE A 237 -32.42 1.14 -17.48
CA PHE A 237 -33.82 0.86 -17.45
C PHE A 237 -34.59 1.58 -18.59
N LEU A 238 -34.34 2.88 -18.75
CA LEU A 238 -34.95 3.70 -19.82
C LEU A 238 -34.61 3.17 -21.22
N ASN A 239 -33.40 2.64 -21.40
CA ASN A 239 -32.96 2.06 -22.68
C ASN A 239 -33.33 0.57 -22.84
N GLY A 240 -34.19 0.04 -21.97
CA GLY A 240 -34.78 -1.29 -22.12
C GLY A 240 -33.83 -2.44 -21.78
N THR A 241 -32.77 -2.15 -21.01
CA THR A 241 -31.83 -3.17 -20.52
C THR A 241 -31.84 -3.23 -18.99
N LYS A 242 -31.50 -4.40 -18.44
CA LYS A 242 -31.26 -4.59 -17.00
C LYS A 242 -29.78 -4.71 -16.69
N ASP A 243 -28.91 -4.46 -17.66
CA ASP A 243 -27.49 -4.60 -17.60
C ASP A 243 -26.87 -3.20 -17.79
N VAL A 244 -26.31 -2.65 -16.69
CA VAL A 244 -25.67 -1.32 -16.71
C VAL A 244 -24.47 -1.26 -17.66
N TYR A 245 -23.84 -2.39 -17.96
CA TYR A 245 -22.71 -2.47 -18.89
C TYR A 245 -23.11 -2.35 -20.37
N ARG A 246 -24.40 -2.26 -20.65
CA ARG A 246 -24.94 -2.04 -22.01
C ARG A 246 -25.31 -0.58 -22.30
N VAL A 247 -25.18 0.33 -21.30
CA VAL A 247 -25.40 1.76 -21.52
C VAL A 247 -24.21 2.41 -22.20
N ASP A 248 -24.38 3.62 -22.73
CA ASP A 248 -23.35 4.37 -23.46
C ASP A 248 -22.07 4.64 -22.64
N LEU A 249 -22.14 4.62 -21.31
CA LEU A 249 -20.97 4.74 -20.42
C LEU A 249 -20.04 3.51 -20.45
N PHE A 250 -20.53 2.33 -20.81
CA PHE A 250 -19.79 1.08 -20.80
C PHE A 250 -19.75 0.37 -22.14
N ALA A 251 -20.79 0.49 -22.95
CA ALA A 251 -20.92 -0.26 -24.21
C ALA A 251 -19.70 -0.09 -25.15
N PRO A 252 -19.12 1.12 -25.34
CA PRO A 252 -17.92 1.29 -26.15
C PRO A 252 -16.71 0.54 -25.59
N ILE A 253 -16.59 0.49 -24.26
CA ILE A 253 -15.51 -0.22 -23.55
C ILE A 253 -15.66 -1.73 -23.71
N ILE A 254 -16.86 -2.26 -23.49
CA ILE A 254 -17.17 -3.68 -23.69
C ILE A 254 -16.87 -4.08 -25.14
N ALA A 255 -17.26 -3.25 -26.11
CA ALA A 255 -16.97 -3.50 -27.54
C ALA A 255 -15.45 -3.52 -27.83
N TYR A 256 -14.68 -2.64 -27.19
CA TYR A 256 -13.23 -2.66 -27.29
C TYR A 256 -12.65 -3.95 -26.68
N ILE A 257 -13.09 -4.33 -25.48
CA ILE A 257 -12.65 -5.56 -24.81
C ILE A 257 -12.98 -6.80 -25.68
N GLU A 258 -14.20 -6.88 -26.23
CA GLU A 258 -14.59 -7.96 -27.16
C GLU A 258 -13.61 -8.06 -28.35
N LYS A 259 -13.30 -6.91 -28.95
CA LYS A 259 -12.42 -6.83 -30.11
C LYS A 259 -11.00 -7.32 -29.79
N MET A 260 -10.46 -6.92 -28.64
CA MET A 260 -9.07 -7.23 -28.26
C MET A 260 -8.93 -8.64 -27.70
N SER A 261 -9.92 -9.11 -26.91
CA SER A 261 -9.91 -10.46 -26.31
C SER A 261 -10.36 -11.56 -27.27
N GLY A 262 -11.09 -11.21 -28.33
CA GLY A 262 -11.72 -12.17 -29.25
C GLY A 262 -12.95 -12.88 -28.65
N THR A 263 -13.38 -12.54 -27.44
CA THR A 263 -14.52 -13.15 -26.73
C THR A 263 -15.73 -12.22 -26.81
N LYS A 264 -16.92 -12.79 -27.05
CA LYS A 264 -18.15 -12.01 -27.07
C LYS A 264 -18.75 -11.90 -25.67
N TYR A 265 -19.32 -10.74 -25.39
CA TYR A 265 -20.06 -10.47 -24.16
C TYR A 265 -21.25 -11.43 -24.03
N GLU A 266 -21.45 -11.99 -22.84
CA GLU A 266 -22.45 -13.03 -22.52
C GLU A 266 -22.24 -14.39 -23.23
N GLN A 267 -21.12 -14.62 -23.90
CA GLN A 267 -20.79 -15.90 -24.51
C GLN A 267 -20.29 -16.90 -23.45
N ASP A 268 -19.53 -16.44 -22.49
CA ASP A 268 -18.99 -17.20 -21.36
C ASP A 268 -19.19 -16.40 -20.08
N GLU A 269 -19.77 -16.99 -19.06
CA GLU A 269 -20.13 -16.28 -17.82
C GLU A 269 -18.90 -15.74 -17.08
N LYS A 270 -17.84 -16.56 -16.98
CA LYS A 270 -16.60 -16.18 -16.27
C LYS A 270 -15.85 -15.06 -16.99
N LEU A 271 -15.78 -15.13 -18.31
CA LEU A 271 -15.14 -14.08 -19.11
C LEU A 271 -16.00 -12.82 -19.16
N THR A 272 -17.33 -12.95 -19.21
CA THR A 272 -18.28 -11.82 -19.12
C THR A 272 -18.13 -11.08 -17.78
N ARG A 273 -18.04 -11.84 -16.67
CA ARG A 273 -17.75 -11.28 -15.36
C ARG A 273 -16.43 -10.50 -15.37
N SER A 274 -15.39 -11.06 -15.99
CA SER A 274 -14.08 -10.41 -16.12
C SER A 274 -14.16 -9.12 -16.95
N MET A 275 -14.97 -9.07 -18.01
CA MET A 275 -15.18 -7.86 -18.80
C MET A 275 -15.82 -6.73 -17.99
N ARG A 276 -16.83 -7.07 -17.16
CA ARG A 276 -17.51 -6.11 -16.27
C ARG A 276 -16.58 -5.56 -15.22
N ILE A 277 -15.84 -6.43 -14.52
CA ILE A 277 -14.87 -6.04 -13.50
C ILE A 277 -13.80 -5.12 -14.10
N LEU A 278 -13.24 -5.48 -15.24
CA LEU A 278 -12.23 -4.67 -15.92
C LEU A 278 -12.77 -3.27 -16.28
N ALA A 279 -13.95 -3.22 -16.90
CA ALA A 279 -14.57 -1.96 -17.30
C ALA A 279 -14.86 -1.07 -16.08
N ASP A 280 -15.49 -1.59 -15.04
CA ASP A 280 -15.80 -0.84 -13.82
C ASP A 280 -14.54 -0.35 -13.10
N HIS A 281 -13.56 -1.23 -12.87
CA HIS A 281 -12.40 -0.90 -12.05
C HIS A 281 -11.44 0.06 -12.74
N ILE A 282 -11.27 -0.01 -14.07
CA ILE A 282 -10.49 1.00 -14.80
C ILE A 282 -11.24 2.34 -14.78
N ARG A 283 -12.56 2.36 -14.97
CA ARG A 283 -13.38 3.57 -14.83
C ARG A 283 -13.18 4.24 -13.49
N THR A 284 -13.37 3.49 -12.41
CA THR A 284 -13.23 3.99 -11.04
C THR A 284 -11.81 4.51 -10.77
N SER A 285 -10.79 3.77 -11.24
CA SER A 285 -9.40 4.19 -11.08
C SER A 285 -9.09 5.49 -11.82
N VAL A 286 -9.61 5.67 -13.05
CA VAL A 286 -9.47 6.91 -13.82
C VAL A 286 -10.10 8.08 -13.08
N MET A 287 -11.31 7.89 -12.54
CA MET A 287 -12.04 8.93 -11.82
C MET A 287 -11.31 9.34 -10.55
N LEU A 288 -10.77 8.39 -9.77
CA LEU A 288 -10.05 8.65 -8.52
C LEU A 288 -8.69 9.31 -8.73
N ILE A 289 -7.90 8.85 -9.72
CA ILE A 289 -6.59 9.46 -10.01
C ILE A 289 -6.75 10.85 -10.63
N GLY A 290 -7.77 11.02 -11.48
CA GLY A 290 -8.05 12.27 -12.18
C GLY A 290 -8.82 13.31 -11.37
N ASP A 291 -9.28 12.95 -10.17
CA ASP A 291 -9.94 13.83 -9.20
C ASP A 291 -9.04 15.01 -8.80
N GLU A 292 -9.63 16.08 -8.26
CA GLU A 292 -8.87 17.22 -7.74
C GLU A 292 -7.91 16.82 -6.60
N ALA A 293 -8.27 15.81 -5.82
CA ALA A 293 -7.41 15.23 -4.78
C ALA A 293 -6.23 14.42 -5.34
N LYS A 294 -6.22 14.09 -6.65
CA LYS A 294 -5.15 13.33 -7.32
C LYS A 294 -4.72 12.08 -6.54
N LEU A 295 -5.71 11.25 -6.18
CA LEU A 295 -5.46 10.08 -5.34
C LEU A 295 -4.44 9.13 -5.98
N LEU A 296 -3.42 8.72 -5.20
CA LEU A 296 -2.39 7.77 -5.63
C LEU A 296 -2.57 6.38 -4.99
N PRO A 297 -2.22 5.30 -5.70
CA PRO A 297 -2.22 3.96 -5.11
C PRO A 297 -1.24 3.87 -3.93
N SER A 298 -1.73 3.43 -2.76
CA SER A 298 -0.93 3.31 -1.54
C SER A 298 -1.23 2.02 -0.78
N ASN A 299 -0.62 1.80 0.40
CA ASN A 299 -0.88 0.64 1.25
C ASN A 299 -1.96 0.90 2.32
N VAL A 300 -2.48 2.11 2.41
CA VAL A 300 -3.41 2.52 3.47
C VAL A 300 -4.54 3.38 2.93
N GLY A 301 -5.66 3.40 3.63
CA GLY A 301 -6.78 4.29 3.36
C GLY A 301 -7.33 4.22 1.93
N ALA A 302 -7.73 5.36 1.38
CA ALA A 302 -8.29 5.48 0.04
C ALA A 302 -7.35 4.98 -1.06
N GLY A 303 -6.04 5.22 -0.92
CA GLY A 303 -5.04 4.74 -1.88
C GLY A 303 -4.89 3.22 -1.91
N TYR A 304 -5.18 2.51 -0.81
CA TYR A 304 -5.23 1.05 -0.79
C TYR A 304 -6.40 0.52 -1.63
N VAL A 305 -7.57 1.13 -1.50
CA VAL A 305 -8.74 0.77 -2.30
C VAL A 305 -8.44 0.97 -3.79
N LEU A 306 -7.89 2.11 -4.18
CA LEU A 306 -7.48 2.37 -5.56
C LEU A 306 -6.49 1.31 -6.06
N ARG A 307 -5.49 0.96 -5.26
CA ARG A 307 -4.54 -0.11 -5.59
C ARG A 307 -5.23 -1.45 -5.79
N ARG A 308 -6.17 -1.82 -4.92
CA ARG A 308 -6.96 -3.05 -5.03
C ARG A 308 -7.73 -3.10 -6.35
N LEU A 309 -8.40 -2.01 -6.72
CA LEU A 309 -9.14 -1.89 -7.98
C LEU A 309 -8.24 -2.09 -9.19
N ILE A 310 -7.10 -1.39 -9.26
CA ILE A 310 -6.15 -1.52 -10.38
C ILE A 310 -5.65 -2.96 -10.49
N ARG A 311 -5.23 -3.57 -9.38
CA ARG A 311 -4.70 -4.94 -9.38
C ARG A 311 -5.73 -5.97 -9.79
N ARG A 312 -6.98 -5.81 -9.35
CA ARG A 312 -8.08 -6.67 -9.75
C ARG A 312 -8.39 -6.50 -11.25
N ALA A 313 -8.38 -5.27 -11.77
CA ALA A 313 -8.51 -5.00 -13.21
C ALA A 313 -7.39 -5.66 -14.03
N VAL A 314 -6.13 -5.58 -13.61
CA VAL A 314 -4.98 -6.24 -14.28
C VAL A 314 -5.16 -7.75 -14.34
N ARG A 315 -5.58 -8.38 -13.24
CA ARG A 315 -5.84 -9.83 -13.20
C ARG A 315 -6.92 -10.23 -14.22
N HIS A 316 -8.06 -9.55 -14.20
CA HIS A 316 -9.16 -9.85 -15.12
C HIS A 316 -8.82 -9.49 -16.57
N GLY A 317 -8.02 -8.47 -16.81
CA GLY A 317 -7.44 -8.16 -18.12
C GLY A 317 -6.59 -9.31 -18.65
N ARG A 318 -5.75 -9.92 -17.83
CA ARG A 318 -4.95 -11.11 -18.21
C ARG A 318 -5.81 -12.35 -18.50
N MET A 319 -6.90 -12.56 -17.76
CA MET A 319 -7.87 -13.64 -18.07
C MET A 319 -8.51 -13.46 -19.46
N LEU A 320 -8.61 -12.22 -19.91
CA LEU A 320 -9.09 -11.83 -21.24
C LEU A 320 -7.96 -11.72 -22.28
N ASN A 321 -6.73 -12.12 -21.96
CA ASN A 321 -5.53 -12.02 -22.77
C ASN A 321 -5.18 -10.57 -23.21
N LEU A 322 -5.60 -9.57 -22.46
CA LEU A 322 -5.29 -8.17 -22.70
C LEU A 322 -3.91 -7.81 -22.13
N LYS A 323 -3.27 -6.82 -22.78
CA LYS A 323 -1.95 -6.29 -22.38
C LYS A 323 -2.12 -4.97 -21.62
N THR A 324 -1.05 -4.49 -20.99
CA THR A 324 -1.01 -3.20 -20.32
C THR A 324 -1.50 -2.06 -21.23
N GLU A 325 -1.10 -2.07 -22.52
CA GLU A 325 -1.49 -1.06 -23.49
C GLU A 325 -3.00 -1.03 -23.73
N ASP A 326 -3.65 -2.20 -23.69
CA ASP A 326 -5.10 -2.29 -23.85
C ASP A 326 -5.84 -1.67 -22.64
N LEU A 327 -5.34 -1.91 -21.41
CA LEU A 327 -5.89 -1.31 -20.20
C LEU A 327 -5.74 0.22 -20.21
N LEU A 328 -4.58 0.72 -20.66
CA LEU A 328 -4.34 2.16 -20.81
C LEU A 328 -5.24 2.77 -21.90
N THR A 329 -5.50 2.04 -22.97
CA THR A 329 -6.44 2.48 -24.02
C THR A 329 -7.85 2.58 -23.46
N ILE A 330 -8.30 1.61 -22.64
CA ILE A 330 -9.61 1.67 -21.97
C ILE A 330 -9.67 2.92 -21.08
N ALA A 331 -8.62 3.20 -20.31
CA ALA A 331 -8.54 4.40 -19.48
C ALA A 331 -8.63 5.69 -20.31
N GLN A 332 -7.92 5.74 -21.45
CA GLN A 332 -7.98 6.88 -22.37
C GLN A 332 -9.38 7.06 -22.97
N MET A 333 -10.07 5.99 -23.34
CA MET A 333 -11.44 6.05 -23.84
C MET A 333 -12.40 6.64 -22.79
N TYR A 334 -12.25 6.27 -21.51
CA TYR A 334 -13.03 6.89 -20.44
C TYR A 334 -12.78 8.40 -20.34
N ILE A 335 -11.53 8.84 -20.47
CA ILE A 335 -11.16 10.26 -20.35
C ILE A 335 -11.65 11.06 -21.57
N GLU A 336 -11.41 10.58 -22.77
CA GLU A 336 -11.58 11.37 -24.01
C GLU A 336 -12.94 11.17 -24.68
N ASP A 337 -13.47 9.94 -24.68
CA ASP A 337 -14.68 9.63 -25.44
C ASP A 337 -15.96 9.65 -24.58
N ILE A 338 -15.83 9.28 -23.28
CA ILE A 338 -17.02 9.09 -22.43
C ILE A 338 -17.22 10.27 -21.49
N TYR A 339 -16.17 10.72 -20.79
CA TYR A 339 -16.30 11.71 -19.73
C TYR A 339 -15.76 13.11 -20.05
N ALA A 340 -15.21 13.34 -21.25
CA ALA A 340 -14.62 14.62 -21.61
C ALA A 340 -15.56 15.82 -21.43
N GLY A 341 -16.85 15.63 -21.74
CA GLY A 341 -17.89 16.67 -21.63
C GLY A 341 -18.37 16.90 -20.20
N SER A 342 -18.45 15.85 -19.40
CA SER A 342 -19.03 15.88 -18.04
C SER A 342 -17.99 16.14 -16.95
N TYR A 343 -16.74 15.70 -17.17
CA TYR A 343 -15.62 15.82 -16.22
C TYR A 343 -14.38 16.43 -16.91
N PRO A 344 -14.36 17.72 -17.22
CA PRO A 344 -13.25 18.36 -17.97
C PRO A 344 -11.91 18.29 -17.23
N LEU A 345 -11.91 18.11 -15.90
CA LEU A 345 -10.71 17.93 -15.10
C LEU A 345 -9.96 16.63 -15.47
N LEU A 346 -10.66 15.57 -15.87
CA LEU A 346 -10.04 14.33 -16.34
C LEU A 346 -9.18 14.57 -17.60
N VAL A 347 -9.69 15.37 -18.54
CA VAL A 347 -8.96 15.72 -19.76
C VAL A 347 -7.70 16.50 -19.42
N LYS A 348 -7.80 17.47 -18.49
CA LYS A 348 -6.65 18.24 -18.00
C LYS A 348 -5.59 17.35 -17.32
N ASN A 349 -6.03 16.34 -16.57
CA ASN A 349 -5.15 15.45 -15.81
C ASN A 349 -4.78 14.17 -16.59
N LYS A 350 -5.12 14.05 -17.87
CA LYS A 350 -4.98 12.82 -18.67
C LYS A 350 -3.60 12.17 -18.57
N GLU A 351 -2.53 12.94 -18.84
CA GLU A 351 -1.16 12.41 -18.82
C GLU A 351 -0.77 11.91 -17.43
N PHE A 352 -1.18 12.61 -16.40
CA PHE A 352 -0.98 12.18 -15.02
C PHE A 352 -1.71 10.87 -14.73
N VAL A 353 -2.99 10.75 -15.08
CA VAL A 353 -3.79 9.54 -14.88
C VAL A 353 -3.17 8.34 -15.57
N LEU A 354 -2.83 8.47 -16.85
CA LEU A 354 -2.25 7.37 -17.63
C LEU A 354 -0.86 6.97 -17.11
N SER A 355 -0.05 7.94 -16.67
CA SER A 355 1.26 7.68 -16.09
C SER A 355 1.16 6.89 -14.78
N GLU A 356 0.32 7.33 -13.84
CA GLU A 356 0.17 6.68 -12.54
C GLU A 356 -0.47 5.30 -12.66
N LEU A 357 -1.48 5.16 -13.52
CA LEU A 357 -2.10 3.87 -13.82
C LEU A 357 -1.06 2.89 -14.41
N LYS A 358 -0.26 3.34 -15.38
CA LYS A 358 0.81 2.53 -15.98
C LYS A 358 1.86 2.09 -14.97
N LYS A 359 2.27 2.98 -14.06
CA LYS A 359 3.23 2.66 -12.99
C LYS A 359 2.72 1.53 -12.09
N GLU A 360 1.47 1.61 -11.61
CA GLU A 360 0.91 0.57 -10.72
C GLU A 360 0.64 -0.74 -11.47
N ILE A 361 0.18 -0.69 -12.73
CA ILE A 361 0.00 -1.88 -13.57
C ILE A 361 1.33 -2.61 -13.74
N ASN A 362 2.38 -1.92 -14.19
CA ASN A 362 3.71 -2.52 -14.41
C ASN A 362 4.30 -3.09 -13.11
N ARG A 363 4.15 -2.37 -12.00
CA ARG A 363 4.58 -2.83 -10.68
C ARG A 363 3.88 -4.13 -10.29
N PHE A 364 2.57 -4.21 -10.48
CA PHE A 364 1.81 -5.40 -10.14
C PHE A 364 2.10 -6.56 -11.09
N GLU A 365 2.25 -6.32 -12.39
CA GLU A 365 2.62 -7.36 -13.36
C GLU A 365 3.93 -8.05 -13.00
N SER A 366 4.94 -7.30 -12.54
CA SER A 366 6.21 -7.86 -12.11
C SER A 366 6.09 -8.74 -10.85
N THR A 367 5.18 -8.43 -9.96
CA THR A 367 4.93 -9.19 -8.72
C THR A 367 3.91 -10.31 -8.90
N LEU A 368 2.92 -10.13 -9.77
CA LEU A 368 1.84 -11.07 -10.03
C LEU A 368 2.36 -12.43 -10.49
N GLU A 369 3.34 -12.43 -11.39
CA GLU A 369 3.89 -13.69 -11.94
C GLU A 369 4.59 -14.52 -10.86
N ASN A 370 5.34 -13.88 -9.97
CA ASN A 370 6.01 -14.53 -8.85
C ASN A 370 5.01 -14.95 -7.76
N GLY A 371 4.07 -14.09 -7.42
CA GLY A 371 3.02 -14.38 -6.45
C GLY A 371 2.10 -15.53 -6.90
N MET A 372 1.74 -15.59 -8.18
CA MET A 372 0.96 -16.70 -8.74
C MET A 372 1.73 -18.03 -8.71
N LYS A 373 3.06 -18.00 -8.93
CA LYS A 373 3.89 -19.21 -8.77
C LYS A 373 3.89 -19.71 -7.33
N GLU A 374 3.99 -18.77 -6.38
CA GLU A 374 4.00 -19.12 -4.96
C GLU A 374 2.62 -19.57 -4.45
N PHE A 375 1.55 -18.88 -4.89
CA PHE A 375 0.18 -19.31 -4.61
C PHE A 375 -0.09 -20.75 -5.10
N LYS A 376 0.35 -21.11 -6.30
CA LYS A 376 0.23 -22.48 -6.82
C LYS A 376 0.96 -23.50 -5.97
N LYS A 377 2.15 -23.19 -5.46
CA LYS A 377 2.87 -24.08 -4.53
C LYS A 377 2.11 -24.26 -3.20
N ILE A 378 1.59 -23.16 -2.64
CA ILE A 378 0.75 -23.23 -1.44
C ILE A 378 -0.48 -24.10 -1.71
N LEU A 379 -1.13 -23.92 -2.85
CA LEU A 379 -2.30 -24.70 -3.27
C LEU A 379 -1.98 -26.20 -3.40
N GLU A 380 -0.85 -26.56 -4.02
CA GLU A 380 -0.39 -27.95 -4.15
C GLU A 380 -0.15 -28.57 -2.77
N GLN A 381 0.55 -27.87 -1.86
CA GLN A 381 0.78 -28.31 -0.48
C GLN A 381 -0.53 -28.53 0.29
N LYS A 382 -1.53 -27.63 0.12
CA LYS A 382 -2.83 -27.77 0.77
C LYS A 382 -3.64 -28.95 0.20
N LYS A 383 -3.60 -29.15 -1.12
CA LYS A 383 -4.22 -30.31 -1.77
C LYS A 383 -3.60 -31.65 -1.32
N GLU A 384 -2.26 -31.71 -1.20
CA GLU A 384 -1.56 -32.88 -0.67
C GLU A 384 -1.93 -33.17 0.81
N ALA A 385 -2.03 -32.11 1.62
CA ALA A 385 -2.45 -32.18 3.02
C ALA A 385 -3.96 -32.43 3.19
N LYS A 386 -4.75 -32.46 2.10
CA LYS A 386 -6.22 -32.50 2.11
C LYS A 386 -6.86 -31.40 2.96
N SER A 387 -6.22 -30.23 3.03
CA SER A 387 -6.76 -29.08 3.70
C SER A 387 -7.80 -28.40 2.82
N THR A 388 -8.83 -27.84 3.42
CA THR A 388 -9.85 -27.01 2.76
C THR A 388 -9.62 -25.53 2.97
N GLU A 389 -8.47 -25.18 3.58
CA GLU A 389 -8.18 -23.80 3.97
C GLU A 389 -6.70 -23.44 3.76
N ILE A 390 -6.45 -22.22 3.33
CA ILE A 390 -5.14 -21.55 3.32
C ILE A 390 -5.01 -20.83 4.66
N ASP A 391 -3.98 -21.13 5.43
CA ASP A 391 -3.75 -20.51 6.74
C ASP A 391 -3.35 -19.03 6.61
N GLY A 392 -3.64 -18.27 7.69
CA GLY A 392 -3.40 -16.83 7.73
C GLY A 392 -1.95 -16.39 7.53
N ASN A 393 -0.97 -17.21 7.97
CA ASN A 393 0.45 -16.93 7.75
C ASN A 393 0.85 -17.07 6.27
N SER A 394 0.31 -18.08 5.59
CA SER A 394 0.52 -18.25 4.14
C SER A 394 -0.10 -17.10 3.34
N ALA A 395 -1.29 -16.65 3.72
CA ALA A 395 -1.95 -15.49 3.13
C ALA A 395 -1.17 -14.20 3.41
N PHE A 396 -0.68 -14.02 4.64
CA PHE A 396 0.16 -12.88 5.02
C PHE A 396 1.50 -12.87 4.27
N TYR A 397 2.12 -14.02 4.06
CA TYR A 397 3.35 -14.13 3.28
C TYR A 397 3.15 -13.68 1.82
N LEU A 398 2.04 -14.07 1.19
CA LEU A 398 1.68 -13.58 -0.15
C LEU A 398 1.46 -12.06 -0.17
N TYR A 399 0.84 -11.51 0.86
CA TYR A 399 0.61 -10.07 1.00
C TYR A 399 1.91 -9.29 1.20
N ASP A 400 2.70 -9.67 2.20
CA ASP A 400 3.89 -8.93 2.63
C ASP A 400 5.03 -9.03 1.61
N THR A 401 5.28 -10.22 1.06
CA THR A 401 6.42 -10.48 0.16
C THR A 401 6.12 -10.19 -1.30
N PHE A 402 4.92 -10.51 -1.76
CA PHE A 402 4.52 -10.38 -3.17
C PHE A 402 3.51 -9.28 -3.43
N GLY A 403 3.06 -8.58 -2.38
CA GLY A 403 2.06 -7.52 -2.52
C GLY A 403 0.71 -8.01 -3.06
N PHE A 404 0.35 -9.28 -2.80
CA PHE A 404 -0.96 -9.83 -3.11
C PHE A 404 -1.97 -9.31 -2.08
N PRO A 405 -2.97 -8.52 -2.46
CA PRO A 405 -4.05 -8.16 -1.55
C PRO A 405 -4.71 -9.43 -0.99
N ILE A 406 -5.13 -9.38 0.28
CA ILE A 406 -5.77 -10.54 0.91
C ILE A 406 -7.01 -10.97 0.13
N GLU A 407 -7.78 -10.01 -0.38
CA GLU A 407 -8.98 -10.25 -1.15
C GLU A 407 -8.69 -10.99 -2.47
N LEU A 408 -7.54 -10.72 -3.09
CA LEU A 408 -7.10 -11.47 -4.27
C LEU A 408 -6.75 -12.92 -3.91
N THR A 409 -6.14 -13.14 -2.75
CA THR A 409 -5.84 -14.48 -2.24
C THR A 409 -7.12 -15.24 -1.93
N VAL A 410 -8.12 -14.58 -1.34
CA VAL A 410 -9.46 -15.15 -1.07
C VAL A 410 -10.14 -15.54 -2.39
N GLU A 411 -10.22 -14.63 -3.35
CA GLU A 411 -10.85 -14.88 -4.65
C GLU A 411 -10.19 -16.05 -5.40
N LEU A 412 -8.86 -16.14 -5.37
CA LEU A 412 -8.12 -17.25 -5.99
C LEU A 412 -8.33 -18.58 -5.26
N ALA A 413 -8.42 -18.55 -3.93
CA ALA A 413 -8.68 -19.75 -3.12
C ALA A 413 -10.11 -20.28 -3.35
N GLU A 414 -11.11 -19.41 -3.40
CA GLU A 414 -12.50 -19.76 -3.69
C GLU A 414 -12.67 -20.38 -5.08
N GLU A 415 -11.95 -19.88 -6.10
CA GLU A 415 -11.93 -20.49 -7.44
C GLU A 415 -11.45 -21.95 -7.43
N GLU A 416 -10.60 -22.31 -6.46
CA GLU A 416 -10.05 -23.65 -6.25
C GLU A 416 -10.82 -24.45 -5.17
N GLY A 417 -11.92 -23.90 -4.64
CA GLY A 417 -12.76 -24.53 -3.62
C GLY A 417 -12.16 -24.54 -2.21
N LEU A 418 -11.23 -23.64 -1.93
CA LEU A 418 -10.60 -23.45 -0.62
C LEU A 418 -11.11 -22.17 0.05
N LYS A 419 -11.02 -22.12 1.38
CA LYS A 419 -11.19 -20.89 2.17
C LYS A 419 -9.85 -20.30 2.56
N VAL A 420 -9.84 -19.08 3.08
CA VAL A 420 -8.66 -18.42 3.66
C VAL A 420 -8.97 -18.08 5.11
N ASP A 421 -8.02 -18.34 6.01
CA ASP A 421 -8.07 -17.90 7.42
C ASP A 421 -7.76 -16.41 7.51
N GLU A 422 -8.79 -15.59 7.30
CA GLU A 422 -8.67 -14.12 7.35
C GLU A 422 -8.39 -13.61 8.77
N ASP A 423 -8.89 -14.29 9.81
CA ASP A 423 -8.59 -13.96 11.20
C ASP A 423 -7.11 -14.21 11.51
N GLY A 424 -6.54 -15.31 11.00
CA GLY A 424 -5.12 -15.61 11.11
C GLY A 424 -4.25 -14.58 10.35
N PHE A 425 -4.69 -14.16 9.18
CA PHE A 425 -4.06 -13.06 8.44
C PHE A 425 -4.07 -11.75 9.25
N ALA A 426 -5.22 -11.38 9.83
CA ALA A 426 -5.35 -10.18 10.65
C ALA A 426 -4.43 -10.24 11.89
N ARG A 427 -4.32 -11.40 12.54
CA ARG A 427 -3.36 -11.60 13.66
C ARG A 427 -1.91 -11.43 13.20
N ALA A 428 -1.51 -12.03 12.08
CA ALA A 428 -0.15 -11.90 11.54
C ALA A 428 0.18 -10.44 11.17
N MET A 429 -0.78 -9.71 10.63
CA MET A 429 -0.67 -8.29 10.33
C MET A 429 -0.48 -7.46 11.62
N GLU A 430 -1.27 -7.74 12.67
CA GLU A 430 -1.16 -7.02 13.94
C GLU A 430 0.15 -7.35 14.67
N GLU A 431 0.63 -8.61 14.61
CA GLU A 431 1.94 -8.98 15.13
C GLU A 431 3.08 -8.19 14.45
N GLN A 432 3.00 -8.00 13.12
CA GLN A 432 3.98 -7.19 12.41
C GLN A 432 3.90 -5.71 12.84
N LYS A 433 2.70 -5.16 12.96
CA LYS A 433 2.49 -3.80 13.47
C LYS A 433 2.99 -3.66 14.91
N GLN A 434 2.76 -4.66 15.76
CA GLN A 434 3.22 -4.66 17.14
C GLN A 434 4.76 -4.72 17.22
N LYS A 435 5.42 -5.56 16.44
CA LYS A 435 6.88 -5.58 16.32
C LYS A 435 7.45 -4.23 15.85
N ALA A 436 6.73 -3.53 14.97
CA ALA A 436 7.09 -2.17 14.57
C ALA A 436 6.87 -1.16 15.70
N ARG A 437 5.82 -1.33 16.53
CA ARG A 437 5.53 -0.50 17.72
C ARG A 437 6.48 -0.77 18.88
N ASP A 438 6.87 -2.02 19.12
CA ASP A 438 7.78 -2.40 20.21
C ASP A 438 9.19 -1.82 20.02
N ASN A 439 9.53 -1.43 18.80
CA ASN A 439 10.72 -0.64 18.47
C ASN A 439 10.51 0.87 18.67
N GLN A 440 9.32 1.33 19.13
CA GLN A 440 9.06 2.73 19.45
C GLN A 440 9.32 3.00 20.94
N SER A 441 9.89 4.19 21.20
CA SER A 441 10.35 4.66 22.53
C SER A 441 9.24 4.77 23.58
N PHE A 442 9.64 4.86 24.85
CA PHE A 442 8.82 5.06 26.07
C PHE A 442 7.77 6.19 25.95
N ALA A 443 7.99 7.20 25.10
CA ALA A 443 7.04 8.28 24.83
C ALA A 443 5.68 7.78 24.24
N ALA A 444 5.69 6.64 23.53
CA ALA A 444 4.45 6.04 23.00
C ALA A 444 3.61 5.33 24.08
N LYS A 445 4.20 4.98 25.23
CA LYS A 445 3.46 4.40 26.37
C LYS A 445 2.67 5.46 27.13
N LEU A 446 3.16 6.72 27.18
CA LEU A 446 2.45 7.82 27.84
C LEU A 446 1.19 8.30 27.09
N SER A 447 1.07 8.02 25.78
CA SER A 447 -0.14 8.36 25.04
C SER A 447 -1.39 7.57 25.49
N ASN A 448 -1.19 6.43 26.14
CA ASN A 448 -2.29 5.63 26.71
C ASN A 448 -2.80 6.14 28.08
N ASP A 449 -2.02 6.99 28.77
CA ASP A 449 -2.39 7.59 30.06
C ASP A 449 -2.93 9.03 29.90
N SER A 450 -3.35 9.42 28.70
CA SER A 450 -3.82 10.79 28.40
C SER A 450 -4.97 11.26 29.28
N ALA A 451 -5.86 10.35 29.68
CA ALA A 451 -7.02 10.64 30.51
C ALA A 451 -6.66 11.30 31.87
N MET A 452 -5.56 10.89 32.51
CA MET A 452 -5.12 11.49 33.77
C MET A 452 -4.76 12.98 33.60
N TYR A 453 -4.19 13.37 32.46
CA TYR A 453 -3.78 14.74 32.22
C TYR A 453 -4.95 15.66 31.83
N GLU A 454 -6.08 15.10 31.40
CA GLU A 454 -7.31 15.85 31.12
C GLU A 454 -8.03 16.31 32.42
N GLU A 455 -7.78 15.63 33.55
CA GLU A 455 -8.34 15.99 34.87
C GLU A 455 -7.67 17.21 35.51
N LEU A 456 -6.53 17.68 34.96
CA LEU A 456 -5.86 18.87 35.49
C LEU A 456 -6.66 20.14 35.20
N ASP A 457 -6.61 21.08 36.14
CA ASP A 457 -7.23 22.41 36.02
C ASP A 457 -6.84 23.09 34.70
N ASP A 458 -7.81 23.54 33.93
CA ASP A 458 -7.64 24.20 32.64
C ASP A 458 -6.76 25.46 32.69
N ALA A 459 -6.58 26.04 33.87
CA ALA A 459 -5.66 27.17 34.11
C ALA A 459 -4.18 26.75 34.02
N ILE A 460 -3.86 25.45 34.12
CA ILE A 460 -2.50 24.94 33.98
C ILE A 460 -2.20 24.73 32.49
N VAL A 461 -1.62 25.74 31.85
CA VAL A 461 -1.14 25.72 30.46
C VAL A 461 0.35 26.05 30.45
N SER A 462 1.10 25.41 29.54
CA SER A 462 2.54 25.67 29.39
C SER A 462 2.79 26.70 28.26
N GLU A 463 3.24 27.92 28.63
CA GLU A 463 3.69 28.92 27.67
C GLU A 463 5.04 28.48 27.04
N PHE A 464 5.09 28.22 25.74
CA PHE A 464 6.33 27.89 25.06
C PHE A 464 7.09 29.13 24.65
N VAL A 465 8.31 29.28 25.16
CA VAL A 465 9.22 30.41 24.87
C VAL A 465 10.51 29.99 24.14
N GLY A 466 10.58 28.74 23.75
CA GLY A 466 11.78 28.11 23.17
C GLY A 466 12.12 28.49 21.75
N TYR A 467 11.36 29.40 21.12
CA TYR A 467 11.77 30.05 19.87
C TYR A 467 12.82 31.12 20.10
N ASP A 468 12.74 31.82 21.23
CA ASP A 468 13.56 33.00 21.53
C ASP A 468 14.67 32.72 22.54
N THR A 469 14.49 31.74 23.44
CA THR A 469 15.43 31.43 24.52
C THR A 469 15.52 29.93 24.80
N LEU A 470 16.71 29.48 25.20
CA LEU A 470 16.99 28.12 25.66
C LEU A 470 16.91 27.99 27.18
N LYS A 471 16.69 29.11 27.89
CA LYS A 471 16.62 29.15 29.34
C LYS A 471 15.43 29.98 29.83
N ALA A 472 14.69 29.49 30.80
CA ALA A 472 13.55 30.20 31.39
C ALA A 472 13.39 29.88 32.87
N GLU A 473 12.88 30.86 33.60
CA GLU A 473 12.39 30.66 34.96
C GLU A 473 10.88 30.33 34.92
N SER A 474 10.47 29.35 35.70
CA SER A 474 9.09 28.88 35.73
C SER A 474 8.74 28.29 37.09
N THR A 475 7.49 27.84 37.23
CA THR A 475 7.00 27.11 38.40
C THR A 475 6.57 25.71 38.00
N ILE A 476 6.89 24.70 38.81
CA ILE A 476 6.43 23.33 38.66
C ILE A 476 4.95 23.29 39.05
N ALA A 477 4.07 23.20 38.05
CA ALA A 477 2.62 23.23 38.27
C ALA A 477 2.07 21.87 38.70
N ALA A 478 2.59 20.77 38.10
CA ALA A 478 2.20 19.41 38.42
C ALA A 478 3.35 18.44 38.18
N MET A 479 3.30 17.27 38.83
CA MET A 479 4.24 16.18 38.69
C MET A 479 3.55 14.85 38.75
N SER A 480 4.02 13.88 37.97
CA SER A 480 3.55 12.49 38.03
C SER A 480 4.70 11.48 37.97
N SER A 481 4.46 10.28 38.50
CA SER A 481 5.31 9.11 38.30
C SER A 481 4.41 7.94 37.89
N GLY A 482 4.57 7.46 36.64
CA GLY A 482 3.56 6.58 36.03
C GLY A 482 2.20 7.28 35.97
N SER A 483 1.14 6.56 36.34
CA SER A 483 -0.26 7.06 36.37
C SER A 483 -0.66 7.71 37.70
N GLU A 484 0.28 8.14 38.55
CA GLU A 484 0.00 8.74 39.84
C GLU A 484 0.53 10.16 39.94
N TRP A 485 -0.31 11.12 40.44
CA TRP A 485 0.13 12.45 40.80
C TRP A 485 1.02 12.44 42.04
N LYS A 486 2.10 13.25 42.03
CA LYS A 486 3.07 13.38 43.11
C LYS A 486 3.22 14.83 43.56
N GLU A 487 3.35 15.04 44.87
CA GLU A 487 3.69 16.35 45.44
C GLU A 487 5.22 16.53 45.52
N GLU A 488 5.97 15.40 45.53
CA GLU A 488 7.44 15.36 45.61
C GLU A 488 7.98 14.18 44.77
N LEU A 489 9.08 14.40 44.08
CA LEU A 489 9.90 13.37 43.45
C LEU A 489 11.30 13.45 44.04
N ARG A 490 11.90 12.29 44.43
CA ARG A 490 13.19 12.18 45.08
C ARG A 490 14.27 11.68 44.13
N GLU A 491 15.53 11.85 44.57
CA GLU A 491 16.70 11.37 43.86
C GLU A 491 16.53 9.90 43.43
N GLY A 492 16.76 9.62 42.12
CA GLY A 492 16.59 8.33 41.50
C GLY A 492 15.20 8.05 40.98
N GLU A 493 14.16 8.80 41.32
CA GLU A 493 12.80 8.62 40.80
C GLU A 493 12.65 9.20 39.40
N GLU A 494 11.97 8.47 38.58
CA GLU A 494 11.53 8.90 37.23
C GLU A 494 10.12 9.49 37.30
N GLY A 495 9.87 10.51 36.44
CA GLY A 495 8.56 11.14 36.41
C GLY A 495 8.40 12.13 35.25
N THR A 496 7.26 12.80 35.24
CA THR A 496 6.92 13.88 34.31
C THR A 496 6.67 15.16 35.10
N LEU A 497 7.38 16.24 34.74
CA LEU A 497 7.15 17.57 35.30
C LEU A 497 6.37 18.42 34.30
N ILE A 498 5.36 19.15 34.79
CA ILE A 498 4.60 20.15 34.01
C ILE A 498 4.90 21.53 34.60
N THR A 499 5.31 22.47 33.75
CA THR A 499 5.64 23.84 34.17
C THR A 499 4.78 24.87 33.44
N LEU A 500 4.56 26.03 34.05
CA LEU A 500 3.72 27.09 33.47
C LEU A 500 4.37 27.78 32.26
N LYS A 501 5.72 27.78 32.21
CA LYS A 501 6.51 28.32 31.13
C LYS A 501 7.66 27.39 30.79
N THR A 502 7.96 27.17 29.51
CA THR A 502 9.01 26.24 29.11
C THR A 502 9.75 26.68 27.85
N PRO A 503 11.09 26.57 27.83
CA PRO A 503 11.87 26.69 26.60
C PRO A 503 12.00 25.34 25.83
N PHE A 504 11.53 24.23 26.42
CA PHE A 504 11.63 22.88 25.83
C PHE A 504 10.56 22.69 24.77
N TYR A 505 10.99 22.36 23.55
CA TYR A 505 10.12 21.99 22.45
C TYR A 505 9.56 20.57 22.71
N ALA A 506 8.26 20.45 22.68
CA ALA A 506 7.60 19.13 22.76
C ALA A 506 7.57 18.44 21.40
N THR A 507 7.75 17.12 21.38
CA THR A 507 7.69 16.31 20.15
C THR A 507 6.43 16.63 19.35
N MET A 508 6.59 17.16 18.15
CA MET A 508 5.51 17.55 17.25
C MET A 508 6.06 17.79 15.83
N GLY A 509 5.24 17.54 14.79
CA GLY A 509 5.58 17.87 13.40
C GLY A 509 6.86 17.20 12.89
N GLY A 510 7.18 15.99 13.35
CA GLY A 510 8.41 15.27 13.00
C GLY A 510 9.65 15.64 13.80
N GLN A 511 9.67 16.80 14.49
CA GLN A 511 10.79 17.19 15.35
C GLN A 511 10.69 16.50 16.70
N LYS A 512 11.76 15.83 17.13
CA LYS A 512 11.89 15.22 18.45
C LYS A 512 11.93 16.28 19.56
N GLY A 513 11.35 15.93 20.71
CA GLY A 513 11.37 16.77 21.92
C GLY A 513 12.78 17.02 22.44
N ASP A 514 12.93 18.17 23.08
CA ASP A 514 14.20 18.54 23.68
C ASP A 514 14.51 17.76 24.94
N PHE A 515 15.77 17.69 25.25
CA PHE A 515 16.28 17.28 26.54
C PHE A 515 17.20 18.36 27.15
N GLY A 516 17.46 18.24 28.43
CA GLY A 516 18.21 19.21 29.20
C GLY A 516 18.02 19.03 30.68
N VAL A 517 17.98 20.12 31.45
CA VAL A 517 17.88 20.06 32.91
C VAL A 517 16.89 21.10 33.45
N ILE A 518 16.19 20.68 34.52
CA ILE A 518 15.35 21.54 35.34
C ILE A 518 15.95 21.57 36.74
N ARG A 519 16.29 22.77 37.22
CA ARG A 519 16.92 22.97 38.54
C ARG A 519 16.03 23.80 39.45
N THR A 520 15.89 23.36 40.67
CA THR A 520 15.26 24.11 41.75
C THR A 520 16.31 24.38 42.84
N ALA A 521 15.93 25.08 43.90
CA ALA A 521 16.81 25.25 45.07
C ALA A 521 17.14 23.93 45.75
N ASN A 522 16.28 22.90 45.62
CA ASN A 522 16.36 21.65 46.39
C ASN A 522 16.74 20.43 45.54
N GLY A 523 16.82 20.55 44.21
CA GLY A 523 17.16 19.39 43.36
C GLY A 523 17.39 19.73 41.90
N THR A 524 17.82 18.70 41.19
CA THR A 524 18.06 18.74 39.74
C THR A 524 17.34 17.57 39.07
N PHE A 525 16.58 17.86 38.04
CA PHE A 525 15.87 16.91 37.23
C PHE A 525 16.48 16.90 35.81
N GLU A 526 16.91 15.75 35.34
CA GLU A 526 17.43 15.54 34.01
C GLU A 526 16.25 15.19 33.09
N VAL A 527 15.98 16.05 32.09
CA VAL A 527 14.94 15.84 31.10
C VAL A 527 15.51 15.01 29.96
N THR A 528 14.93 13.83 29.72
CA THR A 528 15.33 12.89 28.66
C THR A 528 14.40 12.94 27.44
N ASP A 529 13.19 13.46 27.58
CA ASP A 529 12.26 13.70 26.50
C ASP A 529 11.24 14.79 26.89
N THR A 530 10.63 15.42 25.89
CA THR A 530 9.58 16.44 26.07
C THR A 530 8.41 16.15 25.15
N VAL A 531 7.21 16.04 25.71
CA VAL A 531 6.00 15.63 25.01
C VAL A 531 4.88 16.65 25.17
N LYS A 532 3.98 16.70 24.19
CA LYS A 532 2.75 17.47 24.29
C LYS A 532 1.69 16.68 25.03
N LEU A 533 1.06 17.28 26.01
CA LEU A 533 -0.03 16.72 26.81
C LEU A 533 -1.35 17.44 26.49
N PRO A 534 -2.51 16.81 26.77
CA PRO A 534 -3.82 17.45 26.62
C PRO A 534 -3.92 18.80 27.34
N GLY A 535 -4.77 19.71 26.86
CA GLY A 535 -4.99 21.03 27.50
C GLY A 535 -3.85 22.02 27.29
N GLY A 536 -3.03 21.87 26.25
CA GLY A 536 -1.92 22.82 25.93
C GLY A 536 -0.73 22.74 26.90
N ARG A 537 -0.56 21.61 27.56
CA ARG A 537 0.49 21.33 28.53
C ARG A 537 1.69 20.70 27.88
N VAL A 538 2.89 20.94 28.47
CA VAL A 538 4.15 20.31 28.08
C VAL A 538 4.66 19.45 29.23
N GLY A 539 4.84 18.16 28.98
CA GLY A 539 5.40 17.19 29.92
C GLY A 539 6.90 17.00 29.71
N HIS A 540 7.69 17.32 30.72
CA HIS A 540 9.15 17.08 30.75
C HIS A 540 9.39 15.73 31.42
N ILE A 541 9.72 14.71 30.60
CA ILE A 541 9.96 13.34 31.08
C ILE A 541 11.43 13.20 31.47
N GLY A 542 11.69 12.62 32.61
CA GLY A 542 13.08 12.46 33.06
C GLY A 542 13.20 11.85 34.44
N LYS A 543 14.33 12.15 35.10
CA LYS A 543 14.72 11.58 36.36
C LYS A 543 15.34 12.63 37.31
N VAL A 544 15.04 12.53 38.59
CA VAL A 544 15.73 13.35 39.61
C VAL A 544 17.17 12.79 39.78
N VAL A 545 18.15 13.58 39.38
CA VAL A 545 19.58 13.20 39.47
C VAL A 545 20.26 13.65 40.76
N SER A 546 19.68 14.64 41.46
CA SER A 546 20.14 15.03 42.80
C SER A 546 19.05 15.74 43.58
N GLY A 547 18.95 15.48 44.86
CA GLY A 547 18.03 16.13 45.79
C GLY A 547 16.56 15.73 45.55
N LYS A 548 15.67 16.70 45.48
CA LYS A 548 14.24 16.49 45.28
C LYS A 548 13.57 17.60 44.45
N MET A 549 12.52 17.28 43.77
CA MET A 549 11.63 18.21 43.08
C MET A 549 10.30 18.30 43.85
N THR A 550 9.77 19.51 44.05
CA THR A 550 8.56 19.72 44.81
C THR A 550 7.55 20.56 43.96
N ARG A 551 6.27 20.22 44.03
CA ARG A 551 5.21 20.99 43.37
C ARG A 551 5.17 22.43 43.86
N GLN A 552 4.85 23.37 42.99
CA GLN A 552 4.82 24.83 43.22
C GLN A 552 6.20 25.45 43.49
N GLU A 553 7.28 24.71 43.38
CA GLU A 553 8.64 25.25 43.52
C GLU A 553 9.04 26.03 42.24
N SER A 554 9.78 27.13 42.44
CA SER A 554 10.43 27.86 41.36
C SER A 554 11.54 27.06 40.75
N ALA A 555 11.61 26.97 39.44
CA ALA A 555 12.58 26.19 38.72
C ALA A 555 13.19 26.95 37.54
N THR A 556 14.48 26.75 37.34
CA THR A 556 15.22 27.19 36.14
C THR A 556 15.26 26.03 35.17
N LEU A 557 14.68 26.23 33.99
CA LEU A 557 14.67 25.28 32.88
C LEU A 557 15.78 25.62 31.89
N GLU A 558 16.59 24.66 31.48
CA GLU A 558 17.73 24.87 30.58
C GLU A 558 17.80 23.71 29.55
N VAL A 559 17.52 24.07 28.27
CA VAL A 559 17.58 23.14 27.13
C VAL A 559 19.03 22.89 26.74
N SER A 560 19.36 21.66 26.35
CA SER A 560 20.65 21.31 25.74
C SER A 560 20.90 22.09 24.46
N SER A 561 21.73 23.12 24.53
CA SER A 561 22.04 24.00 23.39
C SER A 561 22.66 23.25 22.21
N LEU A 562 23.49 22.25 22.50
CA LEU A 562 24.12 21.44 21.46
C LEU A 562 23.09 20.59 20.70
N ASN A 563 22.21 19.90 21.45
CA ASN A 563 21.17 19.08 20.82
C ASN A 563 20.17 19.92 20.05
N ARG A 564 19.63 20.98 20.66
CA ARG A 564 18.69 21.91 20.00
C ARG A 564 19.32 22.52 18.74
N GLY A 565 20.58 22.95 18.80
CA GLY A 565 21.27 23.52 17.65
C GLY A 565 21.41 22.52 16.50
N ASN A 566 21.75 21.27 16.78
CA ASN A 566 21.82 20.22 15.76
C ASN A 566 20.44 19.85 15.20
N THR A 567 19.42 19.77 16.06
CA THR A 567 18.03 19.54 15.64
C THR A 567 17.52 20.65 14.72
N CYS A 568 17.79 21.93 15.04
CA CYS A 568 17.47 23.06 14.17
C CYS A 568 18.13 22.97 12.79
N LYS A 569 19.41 22.55 12.73
CA LYS A 569 20.13 22.33 11.48
C LYS A 569 19.47 21.23 10.65
N ASN A 570 19.17 20.09 11.25
CA ASN A 570 18.52 18.97 10.60
C ASN A 570 17.11 19.35 10.11
N HIS A 571 16.36 20.12 10.91
CA HIS A 571 15.00 20.51 10.55
C HIS A 571 15.01 21.55 9.41
N THR A 572 15.88 22.53 9.46
CA THR A 572 16.00 23.51 8.36
C THR A 572 16.50 22.84 7.08
N ALA A 573 17.47 21.92 7.17
CA ALA A 573 17.95 21.15 6.03
C ALA A 573 16.84 20.27 5.40
N THR A 574 15.83 19.85 6.19
CA THR A 574 14.68 19.07 5.66
C THR A 574 13.83 19.92 4.71
N HIS A 575 13.62 21.19 5.01
CA HIS A 575 12.92 22.13 4.11
C HIS A 575 13.71 22.36 2.82
N LEU A 576 15.03 22.52 2.91
CA LEU A 576 15.88 22.62 1.71
C LEU A 576 15.84 21.32 0.90
N LEU A 577 15.87 20.17 1.56
CA LEU A 577 15.77 18.86 0.93
C LEU A 577 14.45 18.67 0.18
N GLN A 578 13.33 19.06 0.78
CA GLN A 578 12.02 18.94 0.14
C GLN A 578 11.96 19.71 -1.16
N GLU A 579 12.40 20.96 -1.18
CA GLU A 579 12.37 21.78 -2.39
C GLU A 579 13.38 21.29 -3.43
N ALA A 580 14.58 20.87 -3.01
CA ALA A 580 15.57 20.28 -3.91
C ALA A 580 15.05 18.97 -4.57
N LEU A 581 14.31 18.14 -3.82
CA LEU A 581 13.68 16.96 -4.39
C LEU A 581 12.59 17.31 -5.41
N ARG A 582 11.79 18.34 -5.17
CA ARG A 582 10.80 18.83 -6.12
C ARG A 582 11.44 19.38 -7.39
N GLU A 583 12.54 20.12 -7.25
CA GLU A 583 13.30 20.66 -8.38
C GLU A 583 13.90 19.55 -9.27
N VAL A 584 14.41 18.47 -8.67
CA VAL A 584 15.07 17.36 -9.39
C VAL A 584 14.09 16.32 -9.92
N LEU A 585 13.08 15.95 -9.12
CA LEU A 585 12.17 14.83 -9.41
C LEU A 585 10.80 15.29 -9.93
N GLY A 586 10.42 16.56 -9.66
CA GLY A 586 9.17 17.16 -10.09
C GLY A 586 8.19 17.50 -8.95
N GLU A 587 7.16 18.28 -9.27
CA GLU A 587 6.19 18.82 -8.32
C GLU A 587 5.33 17.79 -7.58
N HIS A 588 5.32 16.53 -8.03
CA HIS A 588 4.61 15.42 -7.36
C HIS A 588 5.25 14.98 -6.05
N VAL A 589 6.45 15.48 -5.75
CA VAL A 589 7.13 15.19 -4.49
C VAL A 589 6.44 15.92 -3.35
N GLU A 590 5.82 15.16 -2.46
CA GLU A 590 5.15 15.65 -1.25
C GLU A 590 5.64 14.89 -0.03
N GLN A 591 5.72 15.58 1.11
CA GLN A 591 6.09 14.95 2.37
C GLN A 591 5.02 13.96 2.80
N SER A 592 5.41 12.70 3.03
CA SER A 592 4.58 11.64 3.61
C SER A 592 4.91 11.39 5.09
N GLY A 593 6.06 11.87 5.55
CA GLY A 593 6.51 11.80 6.93
C GLY A 593 7.88 12.43 7.10
N SER A 594 8.17 12.87 8.30
CA SER A 594 9.50 13.41 8.63
C SER A 594 9.89 13.08 10.08
N TYR A 595 11.19 13.12 10.35
CA TYR A 595 11.74 12.95 11.69
C TYR A 595 13.07 13.67 11.77
N GLN A 596 13.23 14.56 12.76
CA GLN A 596 14.44 15.32 13.01
C GLN A 596 14.82 15.23 14.48
N ASP A 597 16.08 14.89 14.74
CA ASP A 597 16.74 14.95 16.04
C ASP A 597 18.12 15.61 15.93
N GLY A 598 18.92 15.55 16.98
CA GLY A 598 20.27 16.10 16.99
C GLY A 598 21.29 15.29 16.19
N GLU A 599 20.95 14.09 15.74
CA GLU A 599 21.85 13.18 15.02
C GLU A 599 21.60 13.19 13.52
N ARG A 600 20.32 13.15 13.09
CA ARG A 600 19.95 13.00 11.68
C ARG A 600 18.59 13.63 11.35
N THR A 601 18.33 13.75 10.08
CA THR A 601 16.99 13.93 9.53
C THR A 601 16.57 12.72 8.71
N ARG A 602 15.30 12.38 8.78
CA ARG A 602 14.63 11.40 7.94
C ARG A 602 13.45 12.07 7.25
N PHE A 603 13.38 11.90 5.94
CA PHE A 603 12.35 12.47 5.12
C PHE A 603 11.72 11.41 4.24
N ASP A 604 10.42 11.18 4.42
CA ASP A 604 9.63 10.25 3.63
C ASP A 604 8.79 11.06 2.64
N PHE A 605 8.85 10.72 1.35
CA PHE A 605 8.23 11.50 0.29
C PHE A 605 7.61 10.62 -0.80
N SER A 606 6.61 11.18 -1.50
CA SER A 606 5.94 10.52 -2.61
C SER A 606 6.86 10.45 -3.84
N HIS A 607 7.31 9.25 -4.22
CA HIS A 607 8.01 8.99 -5.47
C HIS A 607 7.94 7.51 -5.84
N GLY A 608 7.66 7.22 -7.12
CA GLY A 608 7.30 5.89 -7.58
C GLY A 608 8.47 4.92 -7.81
N GLN A 609 9.71 5.40 -7.86
CA GLN A 609 10.90 4.61 -8.19
C GLN A 609 12.09 4.97 -7.30
N ALA A 610 13.12 4.11 -7.29
CA ALA A 610 14.38 4.44 -6.61
C ALA A 610 15.08 5.61 -7.32
N MET A 611 15.65 6.51 -6.53
CA MET A 611 16.48 7.58 -7.08
C MET A 611 17.78 7.03 -7.64
N THR A 612 18.20 7.59 -8.76
CA THR A 612 19.52 7.31 -9.32
C THR A 612 20.63 7.98 -8.51
N ALA A 613 21.85 7.46 -8.58
CA ALA A 613 23.00 8.08 -7.93
C ALA A 613 23.27 9.52 -8.42
N GLU A 614 22.85 9.85 -9.65
CA GLU A 614 22.96 11.20 -10.22
C GLU A 614 21.92 12.16 -9.61
N GLU A 615 20.67 11.72 -9.49
CA GLU A 615 19.61 12.50 -8.83
C GLU A 615 19.95 12.77 -7.36
N ILE A 616 20.42 11.76 -6.61
CA ILE A 616 20.86 11.93 -5.23
C ILE A 616 21.98 12.96 -5.12
N ARG A 617 23.00 12.90 -6.00
CA ARG A 617 24.10 13.89 -6.00
C ARG A 617 23.59 15.30 -6.30
N LYS A 618 22.67 15.44 -7.28
CA LYS A 618 22.12 16.72 -7.66
C LYS A 618 21.30 17.36 -6.54
N VAL A 619 20.48 16.56 -5.84
CA VAL A 619 19.73 17.02 -4.66
C VAL A 619 20.69 17.48 -3.55
N GLU A 620 21.71 16.69 -3.25
CA GLU A 620 22.73 17.02 -2.24
C GLU A 620 23.50 18.31 -2.62
N GLU A 621 23.83 18.48 -3.89
CA GLU A 621 24.49 19.70 -4.41
C GLU A 621 23.60 20.92 -4.25
N ILE A 622 22.32 20.84 -4.62
CA ILE A 622 21.36 21.96 -4.47
C ILE A 622 21.26 22.37 -3.00
N VAL A 623 21.10 21.40 -2.09
CA VAL A 623 20.97 21.70 -0.65
C VAL A 623 22.25 22.36 -0.13
N ASN A 624 23.44 21.86 -0.47
CA ASN A 624 24.69 22.47 -0.03
C ASN A 624 24.92 23.85 -0.64
N ASN A 625 24.55 24.08 -1.90
CA ASN A 625 24.62 25.43 -2.51
C ASN A 625 23.73 26.43 -1.74
N LYS A 626 22.51 26.00 -1.32
CA LYS A 626 21.62 26.85 -0.50
C LYS A 626 22.14 27.08 0.92
N ILE A 627 22.94 26.17 1.44
CA ILE A 627 23.69 26.37 2.69
C ILE A 627 24.80 27.42 2.49
N GLU A 628 25.56 27.34 1.40
CA GLU A 628 26.65 28.27 1.08
C GLU A 628 26.13 29.68 0.75
N GLU A 629 24.93 29.80 0.17
CA GLU A 629 24.27 31.09 -0.08
C GLU A 629 23.93 31.87 1.20
N ASP A 630 23.95 31.21 2.38
CA ASP A 630 23.66 31.81 3.69
C ASP A 630 22.32 32.55 3.75
N LEU A 631 21.26 31.92 3.24
CA LEU A 631 19.92 32.51 3.14
C LEU A 631 19.32 32.75 4.53
N PRO A 632 18.63 33.90 4.75
CA PRO A 632 17.90 34.15 5.99
C PRO A 632 16.72 33.16 6.17
N VAL A 633 16.53 32.68 7.39
CA VAL A 633 15.40 31.84 7.77
C VAL A 633 14.44 32.67 8.61
N GLU A 634 13.40 33.17 7.97
CA GLU A 634 12.41 34.05 8.59
C GLU A 634 11.16 33.24 8.99
N THR A 635 10.57 33.64 10.10
CA THR A 635 9.31 33.05 10.58
C THR A 635 8.25 34.12 10.73
N LYS A 636 7.06 33.89 10.20
CA LYS A 636 5.92 34.82 10.33
C LYS A 636 4.67 34.05 10.77
N VAL A 637 3.95 34.62 11.72
CA VAL A 637 2.64 34.13 12.16
C VAL A 637 1.57 34.94 11.42
N MET A 638 0.66 34.25 10.73
CA MET A 638 -0.39 34.89 9.93
C MET A 638 -1.63 34.01 9.84
N SER A 639 -2.71 34.51 9.28
CA SER A 639 -3.89 33.67 9.03
C SER A 639 -3.61 32.61 7.97
N LEU A 640 -4.33 31.47 8.04
CA LEU A 640 -4.19 30.39 7.05
C LEU A 640 -4.47 30.88 5.61
N GLU A 641 -5.42 31.82 5.46
CA GLU A 641 -5.72 32.43 4.15
C GLU A 641 -4.58 33.29 3.60
N GLU A 642 -3.92 34.05 4.47
CA GLU A 642 -2.74 34.83 4.08
C GLU A 642 -1.58 33.91 3.72
N ALA A 643 -1.35 32.84 4.50
CA ALA A 643 -0.31 31.87 4.22
C ALA A 643 -0.50 31.21 2.84
N LYS A 644 -1.71 30.81 2.49
CA LYS A 644 -2.03 30.27 1.16
C LYS A 644 -1.72 31.28 0.03
N LYS A 645 -1.98 32.56 0.24
CA LYS A 645 -1.67 33.63 -0.75
C LYS A 645 -0.16 33.84 -0.96
N THR A 646 0.67 33.52 0.01
CA THR A 646 2.14 33.59 -0.12
C THR A 646 2.72 32.43 -0.92
N GLY A 647 1.91 31.43 -1.28
CA GLY A 647 2.36 30.19 -1.91
C GLY A 647 3.01 29.22 -0.92
N ALA A 648 2.81 29.42 0.39
CA ALA A 648 3.36 28.53 1.40
C ALA A 648 2.75 27.13 1.30
N MET A 649 3.61 26.11 1.31
CA MET A 649 3.22 24.71 1.22
C MET A 649 2.66 24.25 2.56
N ALA A 650 1.46 23.63 2.52
CA ALA A 650 0.81 23.00 3.67
C ALA A 650 0.85 21.48 3.51
N LEU A 651 1.08 20.75 4.60
CA LEU A 651 1.02 19.30 4.57
C LEU A 651 -0.42 18.83 4.39
N PHE A 652 -0.63 17.90 3.47
CA PHE A 652 -1.94 17.28 3.24
C PHE A 652 -2.37 16.48 4.47
N GLY A 653 -3.61 16.73 4.96
CA GLY A 653 -4.22 15.97 6.06
C GLY A 653 -3.98 16.51 7.46
N GLU A 654 -3.20 17.57 7.66
CA GLU A 654 -3.10 18.24 8.96
C GLU A 654 -4.22 19.27 9.15
N LYS A 655 -4.85 19.27 10.33
CA LYS A 655 -5.83 20.30 10.71
C LYS A 655 -5.06 21.52 11.24
N TYR A 656 -4.99 22.57 10.44
CA TYR A 656 -4.42 23.84 10.85
C TYR A 656 -5.48 24.72 11.53
N GLY A 657 -5.10 25.44 12.60
CA GLY A 657 -5.93 26.48 13.18
C GLY A 657 -6.04 27.71 12.28
N ASP A 658 -6.87 28.68 12.69
CA ASP A 658 -7.06 29.95 11.97
C ASP A 658 -5.76 30.74 11.80
N THR A 659 -4.79 30.52 12.70
CA THR A 659 -3.47 31.16 12.70
C THR A 659 -2.38 30.11 12.57
N VAL A 660 -1.47 30.34 11.62
CA VAL A 660 -0.38 29.41 11.28
C VAL A 660 0.98 30.11 11.29
N ARG A 661 2.03 29.34 11.53
CA ARG A 661 3.42 29.78 11.48
C ARG A 661 4.02 29.35 10.14
N VAL A 662 4.50 30.32 9.35
CA VAL A 662 5.16 30.12 8.06
C VAL A 662 6.65 30.31 8.23
N VAL A 663 7.44 29.32 7.83
CA VAL A 663 8.90 29.38 7.75
C VAL A 663 9.29 29.66 6.31
N MET A 664 10.10 30.68 6.08
CA MET A 664 10.60 31.11 4.79
C MET A 664 12.11 31.08 4.78
N ILE A 665 12.70 30.40 3.80
CA ILE A 665 14.16 30.30 3.62
C ILE A 665 14.49 31.06 2.34
N GLY A 666 14.79 32.33 2.46
CA GLY A 666 14.88 33.21 1.31
C GLY A 666 13.63 33.13 0.43
N ASP A 667 13.83 33.03 -0.89
CA ASP A 667 12.77 32.72 -1.86
C ASP A 667 12.73 31.23 -2.26
N PHE A 668 13.57 30.38 -1.66
CA PHE A 668 13.74 28.99 -2.06
C PHE A 668 12.67 28.05 -1.47
N SER A 669 12.35 28.19 -0.18
CA SER A 669 11.32 27.37 0.47
C SER A 669 10.38 28.22 1.32
N LYS A 670 9.06 27.92 1.27
CA LYS A 670 8.02 28.55 2.10
C LYS A 670 7.04 27.48 2.55
N GLU A 671 7.05 27.16 3.86
CA GLU A 671 6.28 26.05 4.40
C GLU A 671 5.60 26.37 5.72
N LEU A 672 4.45 25.76 5.98
CA LEU A 672 3.80 25.77 7.28
C LEU A 672 4.56 24.87 8.23
N CYS A 673 5.23 25.44 9.24
CA CYS A 673 6.05 24.67 10.17
C CYS A 673 6.06 25.26 11.58
N GLY A 674 5.75 24.44 12.59
CA GLY A 674 5.81 24.80 14.01
C GLY A 674 7.15 24.49 14.67
N GLY A 675 8.14 23.95 13.95
CA GLY A 675 9.43 23.54 14.50
C GLY A 675 10.42 24.66 14.81
N THR A 676 11.57 24.29 15.33
CA THR A 676 12.68 25.23 15.61
C THR A 676 13.72 25.16 14.49
N HIS A 677 14.24 26.31 14.07
CA HIS A 677 15.13 26.46 12.91
C HIS A 677 16.37 27.29 13.24
N VAL A 678 17.37 27.20 12.37
CA VAL A 678 18.52 28.12 12.40
C VAL A 678 18.10 29.50 11.93
N GLY A 679 18.88 30.53 12.23
CA GLY A 679 18.64 31.90 11.75
C GLY A 679 19.05 32.11 10.29
N HIS A 680 20.06 31.40 9.85
CA HIS A 680 20.61 31.42 8.50
C HIS A 680 21.02 30.03 8.04
N THR A 681 20.89 29.74 6.73
CA THR A 681 21.22 28.41 6.19
C THR A 681 22.69 28.05 6.37
N GLY A 682 23.60 29.02 6.38
CA GLY A 682 25.03 28.83 6.65
C GLY A 682 25.35 28.18 7.99
N GLU A 683 24.48 28.35 9.00
CA GLU A 683 24.62 27.69 10.31
C GLU A 683 24.53 26.15 10.22
N ILE A 684 23.89 25.61 9.17
CA ILE A 684 23.79 24.16 8.90
C ILE A 684 25.19 23.58 8.65
N ALA A 685 26.07 24.37 8.06
CA ALA A 685 27.46 24.12 7.67
C ALA A 685 27.63 23.11 6.52
N SER A 686 27.03 21.95 6.57
CA SER A 686 27.08 20.93 5.50
C SER A 686 25.93 19.95 5.62
N PHE A 687 25.60 19.32 4.50
CA PHE A 687 24.53 18.33 4.37
C PHE A 687 25.01 17.11 3.61
N LYS A 688 24.68 15.91 4.09
CA LYS A 688 25.03 14.63 3.43
C LYS A 688 23.88 13.65 3.49
N ILE A 689 23.48 13.13 2.33
CA ILE A 689 22.54 12.00 2.22
C ILE A 689 23.30 10.71 2.53
N LEU A 690 22.82 9.95 3.53
CA LEU A 690 23.40 8.66 3.90
C LEU A 690 22.79 7.50 3.14
N SER A 691 21.47 7.53 2.93
CA SER A 691 20.74 6.47 2.27
C SER A 691 19.46 6.97 1.61
N GLU A 692 19.05 6.26 0.56
CA GLU A 692 17.75 6.38 -0.07
C GLU A 692 17.16 4.99 -0.22
N SER A 693 15.90 4.78 0.23
CA SER A 693 15.25 3.47 0.25
C SER A 693 13.73 3.57 0.09
N GLY A 694 13.09 2.47 -0.30
CA GLY A 694 11.63 2.36 -0.29
C GLY A 694 11.13 2.00 1.09
N VAL A 695 10.08 2.70 1.57
CA VAL A 695 9.41 2.42 2.84
C VAL A 695 8.06 1.78 2.63
N ALA A 696 7.35 2.29 1.64
CA ALA A 696 6.04 1.81 1.22
C ALA A 696 5.90 1.95 -0.29
N ALA A 697 4.86 1.40 -0.85
CA ALA A 697 4.61 1.58 -2.28
C ALA A 697 4.37 3.05 -2.62
N GLY A 698 5.20 3.60 -3.50
CA GLY A 698 5.15 5.01 -3.88
C GLY A 698 5.74 5.98 -2.87
N ILE A 699 6.33 5.49 -1.77
CA ILE A 699 6.97 6.33 -0.76
C ILE A 699 8.45 5.94 -0.64
N ARG A 700 9.31 6.94 -0.80
CA ARG A 700 10.75 6.84 -0.65
C ARG A 700 11.19 7.53 0.62
N ARG A 701 12.27 7.08 1.20
CA ARG A 701 12.89 7.60 2.41
C ARG A 701 14.31 8.06 2.13
N ILE A 702 14.63 9.27 2.52
CA ILE A 702 16.00 9.76 2.62
C ILE A 702 16.37 9.87 4.09
N GLU A 703 17.54 9.36 4.46
CA GLU A 703 18.21 9.67 5.71
C GLU A 703 19.43 10.55 5.42
N ALA A 704 19.55 11.65 6.14
CA ALA A 704 20.63 12.61 5.95
C ALA A 704 21.11 13.18 7.28
N ILE A 705 22.29 13.77 7.27
CA ILE A 705 22.96 14.38 8.41
C ILE A 705 23.48 15.77 8.05
N THR A 706 23.70 16.60 9.08
CA THR A 706 24.17 17.97 8.91
C THR A 706 25.36 18.28 9.81
N GLY A 707 26.08 19.33 9.49
CA GLY A 707 27.10 19.95 10.32
C GLY A 707 28.20 19.01 10.80
N ARG A 708 28.42 18.93 12.09
CA ARG A 708 29.47 18.09 12.71
C ARG A 708 29.30 16.60 12.40
N ASN A 709 28.05 16.12 12.24
CA ASN A 709 27.81 14.73 11.97
C ASN A 709 28.32 14.34 10.56
N VAL A 710 28.36 15.29 9.62
CA VAL A 710 28.97 15.08 8.29
C VAL A 710 30.48 14.91 8.42
N ALA A 711 31.15 15.76 9.22
CA ALA A 711 32.58 15.63 9.47
C ALA A 711 32.91 14.29 10.12
N ALA A 712 32.18 13.92 11.17
CA ALA A 712 32.36 12.64 11.86
C ALA A 712 32.13 11.42 10.93
N TYR A 713 31.17 11.53 10.00
CA TYR A 713 30.94 10.50 8.97
C TYR A 713 32.17 10.35 8.05
N TYR A 714 32.77 11.45 7.59
CA TYR A 714 33.96 11.38 6.74
C TYR A 714 35.19 10.90 7.51
N GLU A 715 35.37 11.27 8.78
CA GLU A 715 36.42 10.75 9.64
C GLU A 715 36.33 9.22 9.77
N GLN A 716 35.12 8.68 10.01
CA GLN A 716 34.89 7.23 10.07
C GLN A 716 35.18 6.54 8.72
N MET A 717 34.85 7.18 7.59
CA MET A 717 35.16 6.64 6.26
C MET A 717 36.67 6.63 6.00
N GLU A 718 37.38 7.68 6.42
CA GLU A 718 38.82 7.74 6.34
C GLU A 718 39.51 6.66 7.20
N GLU A 719 39.03 6.46 8.43
CA GLU A 719 39.53 5.37 9.32
C GLU A 719 39.33 4.00 8.68
N LYS A 720 38.15 3.73 8.12
CA LYS A 720 37.85 2.47 7.40
C LYS A 720 38.77 2.29 6.18
N LEU A 721 38.96 3.35 5.39
CA LEU A 721 39.85 3.31 4.22
C LEU A 721 41.30 3.04 4.64
N ASN A 722 41.78 3.70 5.70
CA ASN A 722 43.10 3.47 6.28
C ASN A 722 43.26 2.02 6.77
N ALA A 723 42.21 1.47 7.44
CA ALA A 723 42.25 0.08 7.90
C ALA A 723 42.30 -0.92 6.71
N VAL A 724 41.57 -0.68 5.64
CA VAL A 724 41.63 -1.48 4.41
C VAL A 724 43.00 -1.37 3.75
N ALA A 725 43.55 -0.15 3.64
CA ALA A 725 44.90 0.08 3.10
C ALA A 725 45.96 -0.70 3.88
N LYS A 726 45.88 -0.67 5.22
CA LYS A 726 46.76 -1.43 6.10
C LYS A 726 46.64 -2.94 5.90
N ALA A 727 45.38 -3.46 5.80
CA ALA A 727 45.15 -4.89 5.55
C ALA A 727 45.71 -5.34 4.20
N LEU A 728 45.61 -4.51 3.16
CA LEU A 728 46.15 -4.75 1.85
C LEU A 728 47.64 -4.41 1.69
N LYS A 729 48.27 -3.90 2.77
CA LYS A 729 49.66 -3.45 2.79
C LYS A 729 49.98 -2.40 1.69
N THR A 730 49.14 -1.39 1.63
CA THR A 730 49.21 -0.29 0.65
C THR A 730 48.87 1.05 1.30
N THR A 731 48.82 2.14 0.52
CA THR A 731 48.35 3.45 0.95
C THR A 731 46.89 3.63 0.61
N PRO A 732 46.14 4.52 1.28
CA PRO A 732 44.72 4.81 0.94
C PRO A 732 44.50 5.16 -0.54
N ALA A 733 45.42 5.91 -1.15
CA ALA A 733 45.36 6.30 -2.55
C ALA A 733 45.48 5.10 -3.51
N SER A 734 46.17 4.03 -3.12
CA SER A 734 46.41 2.86 -3.98
C SER A 734 45.63 1.62 -3.58
N VAL A 735 44.61 1.78 -2.73
CA VAL A 735 43.76 0.65 -2.26
C VAL A 735 43.10 -0.06 -3.45
N LEU A 736 42.50 0.69 -4.39
CA LEU A 736 41.81 0.12 -5.55
C LEU A 736 42.78 -0.69 -6.45
N GLU A 737 43.91 -0.09 -6.83
CA GLU A 737 44.93 -0.76 -7.66
C GLU A 737 45.44 -2.04 -6.99
N ARG A 738 45.67 -1.98 -5.65
CA ARG A 738 46.16 -3.16 -4.91
C ARG A 738 45.10 -4.25 -4.83
N ALA A 739 43.82 -3.89 -4.64
CA ALA A 739 42.73 -4.85 -4.65
C ALA A 739 42.56 -5.51 -6.02
N GLU A 740 42.58 -4.75 -7.10
CA GLU A 740 42.52 -5.27 -8.48
C GLU A 740 43.71 -6.22 -8.79
N HIS A 741 44.94 -5.84 -8.36
CA HIS A 741 46.10 -6.68 -8.53
C HIS A 741 45.96 -8.01 -7.77
N LEU A 742 45.50 -7.99 -6.50
CA LEU A 742 45.26 -9.20 -5.71
C LEU A 742 44.19 -10.09 -6.32
N MET A 743 43.12 -9.52 -6.87
CA MET A 743 42.09 -10.30 -7.58
C MET A 743 42.66 -10.97 -8.84
N ALA A 744 43.54 -10.27 -9.57
CA ALA A 744 44.20 -10.82 -10.73
C ALA A 744 45.22 -11.95 -10.36
N GLU A 745 45.99 -11.74 -9.30
CA GLU A 745 46.89 -12.78 -8.75
C GLU A 745 46.12 -14.01 -8.31
N MET A 746 45.01 -13.83 -7.58
CA MET A 746 44.16 -14.94 -7.12
C MET A 746 43.61 -15.76 -8.31
N LYS A 747 43.14 -15.08 -9.37
CA LYS A 747 42.64 -15.74 -10.57
C LYS A 747 43.75 -16.49 -11.31
N SER A 748 44.97 -15.93 -11.37
CA SER A 748 46.16 -16.58 -11.96
C SER A 748 46.54 -17.83 -11.19
N LEU A 749 46.64 -17.73 -9.86
CA LEU A 749 46.95 -18.86 -8.98
C LEU A 749 45.91 -20.00 -9.07
N GLN A 750 44.62 -19.65 -9.17
CA GLN A 750 43.55 -20.64 -9.38
C GLN A 750 43.75 -21.38 -10.70
N SER A 751 44.03 -20.65 -11.79
CA SER A 751 44.32 -21.25 -13.11
C SER A 751 45.59 -22.12 -13.11
N GLU A 752 46.62 -21.70 -12.42
CA GLU A 752 47.84 -22.47 -12.28
C GLU A 752 47.64 -23.75 -11.49
N MET A 753 46.85 -23.65 -10.37
CA MET A 753 46.46 -24.81 -9.57
C MET A 753 45.65 -25.82 -10.40
N GLU A 754 44.70 -25.38 -11.23
CA GLU A 754 43.94 -26.24 -12.14
C GLU A 754 44.87 -26.89 -13.20
N SER A 755 45.79 -26.12 -13.73
CA SER A 755 46.77 -26.62 -14.70
C SER A 755 47.69 -27.69 -14.09
N LEU A 756 48.15 -27.44 -12.83
CA LEU A 756 48.97 -28.41 -12.13
C LEU A 756 48.19 -29.69 -11.75
N LYS A 757 46.94 -29.57 -11.33
CA LYS A 757 46.05 -30.71 -11.11
C LYS A 757 45.84 -31.53 -12.38
N SER A 758 45.59 -30.84 -13.51
CA SER A 758 45.45 -31.49 -14.82
C SER A 758 46.75 -32.20 -15.27
N LYS A 759 47.93 -31.60 -15.01
CA LYS A 759 49.21 -32.18 -15.30
C LYS A 759 49.51 -33.44 -14.47
N ALA A 760 49.27 -33.36 -13.16
CA ALA A 760 49.39 -34.48 -12.24
C ALA A 760 48.50 -35.67 -12.64
N ALA A 761 47.29 -35.37 -13.09
CA ALA A 761 46.33 -36.37 -13.59
C ALA A 761 46.83 -37.01 -14.91
N LYS A 762 47.47 -36.24 -15.82
CA LYS A 762 48.07 -36.76 -17.05
C LYS A 762 49.31 -37.62 -16.81
N ASP A 763 50.14 -37.24 -15.85
CA ASP A 763 51.35 -38.00 -15.49
C ASP A 763 50.99 -39.37 -14.85
N ALA A 764 49.91 -39.42 -14.06
CA ALA A 764 49.35 -40.66 -13.54
C ALA A 764 48.79 -41.62 -14.62
N LEU A 765 48.53 -41.11 -15.81
CA LEU A 765 48.03 -41.88 -16.98
C LEU A 765 49.13 -42.69 -17.71
N GLY A 766 50.41 -42.39 -17.54
CA GLY A 766 51.51 -43.03 -18.30
C GLY A 766 51.57 -44.56 -18.15
N ASP A 767 51.25 -45.07 -16.96
CA ASP A 767 51.35 -46.48 -16.59
C ASP A 767 50.00 -47.27 -16.65
N VAL A 768 48.90 -46.57 -16.82
CA VAL A 768 47.55 -47.16 -16.66
C VAL A 768 47.20 -48.11 -17.82
N MET A 769 47.70 -47.87 -19.03
CA MET A 769 47.41 -48.76 -20.16
C MET A 769 48.02 -50.16 -20.02
N ASN A 770 49.03 -50.31 -19.16
CA ASN A 770 49.60 -51.64 -18.87
C ASN A 770 48.71 -52.54 -17.98
N GLN A 771 47.61 -51.97 -17.43
CA GLN A 771 46.66 -52.65 -16.56
C GLN A 771 45.42 -53.17 -17.31
N VAL A 772 45.43 -53.08 -18.62
CA VAL A 772 44.34 -53.59 -19.46
C VAL A 772 44.29 -55.14 -19.38
N GLN A 773 43.13 -55.64 -19.03
CA GLN A 773 42.81 -57.09 -18.99
C GLN A 773 41.83 -57.41 -20.12
N GLU A 774 41.95 -58.59 -20.68
CA GLU A 774 40.99 -59.12 -21.66
C GLU A 774 40.06 -60.11 -21.01
N ILE A 775 38.77 -59.89 -21.13
CA ILE A 775 37.71 -60.72 -20.52
C ILE A 775 36.73 -61.11 -21.63
N ASN A 776 36.68 -62.41 -21.99
CA ASN A 776 35.82 -62.95 -23.05
C ASN A 776 35.86 -62.12 -24.35
N GLY A 777 37.07 -61.60 -24.72
CA GLY A 777 37.28 -60.83 -25.98
C GLY A 777 36.99 -59.34 -25.85
N VAL A 778 36.63 -58.83 -24.64
CA VAL A 778 36.45 -57.42 -24.36
C VAL A 778 37.58 -56.91 -23.44
N LYS A 779 38.22 -55.83 -23.83
CA LYS A 779 39.27 -55.19 -23.00
C LYS A 779 38.64 -54.43 -21.84
N LEU A 780 39.10 -54.64 -20.62
CA LEU A 780 38.74 -53.90 -19.41
C LEU A 780 39.95 -53.16 -18.88
N LEU A 781 39.78 -51.84 -18.69
CA LEU A 781 40.72 -50.98 -17.93
C LEU A 781 39.99 -50.51 -16.69
N ALA A 782 40.31 -51.09 -15.54
CA ALA A 782 39.76 -50.69 -14.25
C ALA A 782 40.91 -50.24 -13.33
N THR A 783 40.89 -48.95 -12.93
CA THR A 783 42.02 -48.39 -12.12
C THR A 783 41.60 -47.25 -11.23
N ALA A 784 42.40 -47.05 -10.18
CA ALA A 784 42.28 -45.87 -9.30
C ALA A 784 43.10 -44.71 -9.82
N VAL A 785 42.50 -43.51 -9.81
CA VAL A 785 43.16 -42.23 -10.17
C VAL A 785 42.91 -41.26 -9.02
N PRO A 786 43.77 -41.23 -8.01
CA PRO A 786 43.53 -40.41 -6.81
C PRO A 786 43.59 -38.91 -7.11
N GLY A 787 42.78 -38.13 -6.42
CA GLY A 787 42.79 -36.66 -6.44
C GLY A 787 42.06 -36.03 -7.63
N VAL A 788 41.36 -36.79 -8.45
CA VAL A 788 40.63 -36.31 -9.62
C VAL A 788 39.13 -36.21 -9.31
N ASP A 789 38.54 -35.03 -9.59
CA ASP A 789 37.13 -34.82 -9.42
C ASP A 789 36.29 -35.52 -10.52
N MET A 790 34.98 -35.47 -10.41
CA MET A 790 34.07 -36.16 -11.32
C MET A 790 34.22 -35.67 -12.78
N ASN A 791 34.51 -34.40 -12.99
CA ASN A 791 34.69 -33.85 -14.33
C ASN A 791 36.03 -34.30 -14.92
N GLY A 792 37.10 -34.24 -14.14
CA GLY A 792 38.36 -34.76 -14.52
C GLY A 792 38.36 -36.28 -14.83
N LEU A 793 37.59 -37.07 -14.07
CA LEU A 793 37.38 -38.50 -14.34
C LEU A 793 36.65 -38.75 -15.67
N ARG A 794 35.73 -37.89 -16.06
CA ARG A 794 35.05 -37.99 -17.36
C ARG A 794 36.03 -37.75 -18.51
N ASP A 795 36.76 -36.65 -18.41
CA ASP A 795 37.72 -36.27 -19.46
C ASP A 795 38.83 -37.33 -19.61
N LEU A 796 39.29 -37.90 -18.51
CA LEU A 796 40.24 -39.01 -18.50
C LEU A 796 39.62 -40.29 -19.09
N GLY A 797 38.42 -40.59 -18.74
CA GLY A 797 37.66 -41.75 -19.24
C GLY A 797 37.47 -41.67 -20.73
N ASP A 798 37.10 -40.51 -21.30
CA ASP A 798 36.98 -40.31 -22.74
C ASP A 798 38.32 -40.45 -23.47
N GLN A 799 39.40 -39.94 -22.91
CA GLN A 799 40.74 -40.11 -23.45
C GLN A 799 41.18 -41.58 -23.45
N LEU A 800 40.95 -42.28 -22.33
CA LEU A 800 41.35 -43.72 -22.21
C LEU A 800 40.46 -44.60 -23.05
N LYS A 801 39.15 -44.29 -23.18
CA LYS A 801 38.24 -44.98 -24.09
C LYS A 801 38.72 -44.88 -25.53
N THR A 802 39.17 -43.70 -25.95
CA THR A 802 39.73 -43.49 -27.32
C THR A 802 41.00 -44.27 -27.53
N LYS A 803 41.91 -44.36 -26.53
CA LYS A 803 43.16 -45.10 -26.59
C LYS A 803 42.96 -46.61 -26.55
N LEU A 804 41.93 -47.10 -25.85
CA LEU A 804 41.59 -48.52 -25.76
C LEU A 804 41.00 -49.07 -27.04
N GLU A 805 40.48 -48.19 -27.92
CA GLU A 805 39.77 -48.44 -29.19
C GLU A 805 38.44 -49.22 -28.96
N GLU A 806 38.51 -50.42 -28.47
CA GLU A 806 37.34 -51.24 -28.12
C GLU A 806 37.49 -51.84 -26.72
N GLY A 807 36.50 -51.56 -25.80
CA GLY A 807 36.52 -52.09 -24.43
C GLY A 807 35.71 -51.25 -23.42
N VAL A 808 36.04 -51.49 -22.18
CA VAL A 808 35.42 -50.87 -21.00
C VAL A 808 36.50 -50.15 -20.18
N VAL A 809 36.23 -48.91 -19.82
CA VAL A 809 37.05 -48.10 -18.92
C VAL A 809 36.28 -47.84 -17.63
N VAL A 810 36.85 -48.16 -16.49
CA VAL A 810 36.35 -47.85 -15.16
C VAL A 810 37.42 -47.09 -14.40
N LEU A 811 37.11 -45.84 -14.04
CA LEU A 811 38.02 -45.00 -13.25
C LEU A 811 37.38 -44.73 -11.89
N ILE A 812 38.14 -44.88 -10.86
CA ILE A 812 37.71 -44.62 -9.48
C ILE A 812 38.70 -43.63 -8.85
N SER A 813 38.19 -42.58 -8.25
CA SER A 813 39.02 -41.55 -7.61
C SER A 813 38.54 -41.30 -6.17
N GLU A 814 39.52 -41.15 -5.29
CA GLU A 814 39.29 -40.49 -4.02
C GLU A 814 39.68 -39.02 -4.17
N CYS A 815 38.74 -38.13 -3.92
CA CYS A 815 38.93 -36.69 -3.94
C CYS A 815 38.17 -36.05 -2.76
N ASP A 816 38.86 -35.31 -1.90
CA ASP A 816 38.33 -34.67 -0.69
C ASP A 816 37.51 -35.61 0.24
N GLY A 817 38.04 -36.84 0.40
CA GLY A 817 37.44 -37.86 1.26
C GLY A 817 36.16 -38.51 0.70
N LYS A 818 35.83 -38.25 -0.54
CA LYS A 818 34.73 -38.87 -1.30
C LYS A 818 35.25 -39.70 -2.44
N VAL A 819 34.55 -40.78 -2.76
CA VAL A 819 34.83 -41.61 -3.91
C VAL A 819 34.00 -41.20 -5.11
N ASN A 820 34.62 -40.91 -6.22
CA ASN A 820 33.97 -40.67 -7.50
C ASN A 820 34.30 -41.84 -8.46
N MET A 821 33.31 -42.31 -9.21
CA MET A 821 33.48 -43.41 -10.17
C MET A 821 32.83 -43.07 -11.50
N VAL A 822 33.51 -43.40 -12.56
CA VAL A 822 33.03 -43.31 -13.96
C VAL A 822 33.29 -44.62 -14.66
N ALA A 823 32.29 -45.16 -15.35
CA ALA A 823 32.45 -46.28 -16.29
C ALA A 823 32.03 -45.85 -17.69
N MET A 824 32.84 -46.17 -18.67
CA MET A 824 32.59 -45.90 -20.07
C MET A 824 32.78 -47.18 -20.89
N VAL A 825 31.86 -47.42 -21.83
CA VAL A 825 31.81 -48.61 -22.67
C VAL A 825 31.78 -48.18 -24.13
N THR A 826 32.63 -48.77 -24.95
CA THR A 826 32.64 -48.56 -26.41
C THR A 826 31.46 -49.28 -27.09
N ASP A 827 31.10 -48.86 -28.30
CA ASP A 827 29.98 -49.47 -29.04
C ASP A 827 30.16 -50.94 -29.33
N GLY A 828 31.39 -51.38 -29.59
CA GLY A 828 31.71 -52.78 -29.78
C GLY A 828 31.56 -53.62 -28.52
N ALA A 829 32.01 -53.10 -27.40
CA ALA A 829 31.86 -53.73 -26.10
C ALA A 829 30.39 -53.81 -25.67
N GLN A 830 29.56 -52.76 -26.00
CA GLN A 830 28.12 -52.78 -25.75
C GLN A 830 27.41 -53.90 -26.55
N LYS A 831 27.83 -54.11 -27.83
CA LYS A 831 27.31 -55.18 -28.66
C LYS A 831 27.70 -56.59 -28.14
N ALA A 832 28.82 -56.70 -27.42
CA ALA A 832 29.25 -57.88 -26.73
C ALA A 832 28.54 -58.15 -25.39
N GLY A 833 27.61 -57.21 -24.95
CA GLY A 833 26.83 -57.32 -23.72
C GLY A 833 27.29 -56.43 -22.56
N ALA A 834 28.38 -55.68 -22.68
CA ALA A 834 28.86 -54.82 -21.64
C ALA A 834 27.94 -53.58 -21.45
N HIS A 835 27.64 -53.21 -20.23
CA HIS A 835 26.71 -52.13 -19.86
C HIS A 835 27.24 -51.33 -18.67
N ALA A 836 27.64 -50.06 -18.93
CA ALA A 836 28.25 -49.18 -17.92
C ALA A 836 27.39 -48.99 -16.65
N GLY A 837 26.08 -48.83 -16.81
CA GLY A 837 25.14 -48.69 -15.69
C GLY A 837 25.06 -49.90 -14.75
N ASN A 838 25.07 -51.09 -15.33
CA ASN A 838 25.07 -52.31 -14.54
C ASN A 838 26.40 -52.59 -13.86
N LEU A 839 27.52 -52.23 -14.53
CA LEU A 839 28.86 -52.36 -14.00
C LEU A 839 29.03 -51.43 -12.77
N ILE A 840 28.64 -50.18 -12.90
CA ILE A 840 28.66 -49.22 -11.79
C ILE A 840 27.77 -49.68 -10.64
N LYS A 841 26.56 -50.21 -10.91
CA LYS A 841 25.68 -50.78 -9.87
C LYS A 841 26.30 -51.94 -9.10
N GLY A 842 27.04 -52.81 -9.83
CA GLY A 842 27.69 -53.97 -9.22
C GLY A 842 28.88 -53.63 -8.31
N ILE A 843 29.44 -52.42 -8.41
CA ILE A 843 30.63 -52.01 -7.61
C ILE A 843 30.39 -50.83 -6.67
N ALA A 844 29.33 -50.05 -6.88
CA ALA A 844 29.09 -48.83 -6.09
C ALA A 844 28.83 -49.08 -4.59
N SER A 845 28.24 -50.18 -4.25
CA SER A 845 27.98 -50.58 -2.87
C SER A 845 29.27 -50.81 -2.06
N LEU A 846 30.35 -51.30 -2.69
CA LEU A 846 31.65 -51.53 -2.06
C LEU A 846 32.33 -50.27 -1.56
N VAL A 847 32.07 -49.14 -2.20
CA VAL A 847 32.59 -47.82 -1.81
C VAL A 847 31.57 -47.03 -0.99
N GLY A 848 30.51 -47.68 -0.47
CA GLY A 848 29.49 -46.99 0.33
C GLY A 848 28.68 -45.99 -0.46
N GLY A 849 28.43 -46.26 -1.72
CA GLY A 849 27.75 -45.38 -2.63
C GLY A 849 26.65 -45.99 -3.47
N GLY A 850 26.06 -45.18 -4.34
CA GLY A 850 25.07 -45.61 -5.33
C GLY A 850 25.21 -44.80 -6.59
N GLY A 851 24.84 -45.37 -7.71
CA GLY A 851 24.89 -44.70 -8.99
C GLY A 851 24.30 -45.54 -10.11
N GLY A 852 24.44 -45.05 -11.32
CA GLY A 852 23.93 -45.74 -12.52
C GLY A 852 24.12 -44.83 -13.73
N GLY A 853 23.60 -45.24 -14.83
CA GLY A 853 23.71 -44.48 -16.09
C GLY A 853 23.25 -45.27 -17.29
N ARG A 854 23.58 -44.78 -18.44
CA ARG A 854 23.26 -45.37 -19.74
C ARG A 854 24.23 -46.55 -20.08
N PRO A 855 23.91 -47.35 -21.07
CA PRO A 855 24.80 -48.46 -21.48
C PRO A 855 26.22 -48.03 -21.82
N ASN A 856 26.41 -46.84 -22.42
CA ASN A 856 27.70 -46.29 -22.86
C ASN A 856 28.47 -45.52 -21.76
N MET A 857 27.80 -44.97 -20.74
CA MET A 857 28.41 -44.21 -19.66
C MET A 857 27.57 -44.26 -18.39
N ALA A 858 28.21 -44.43 -17.25
CA ALA A 858 27.61 -44.40 -15.94
C ALA A 858 28.54 -43.78 -14.90
N GLN A 859 27.96 -43.28 -13.79
CA GLN A 859 28.69 -42.61 -12.75
C GLN A 859 28.11 -42.99 -11.37
N ALA A 860 28.96 -42.96 -10.37
CA ALA A 860 28.56 -43.09 -8.97
C ALA A 860 29.47 -42.25 -8.04
N GLY A 861 28.93 -41.95 -6.88
CA GLY A 861 29.69 -41.41 -5.78
C GLY A 861 29.64 -42.34 -4.57
N GLY A 862 30.67 -42.34 -3.71
CA GLY A 862 30.71 -43.15 -2.50
C GLY A 862 31.36 -42.37 -1.35
N LYS A 863 31.25 -42.96 -0.12
CA LYS A 863 31.80 -42.38 1.13
C LYS A 863 32.89 -43.26 1.73
N ASN A 864 33.23 -44.39 1.12
CA ASN A 864 34.18 -45.35 1.68
C ASN A 864 35.38 -45.52 0.73
N PRO A 865 36.47 -44.73 0.82
CA PRO A 865 37.66 -44.88 -0.01
C PRO A 865 38.37 -46.24 0.16
N ALA A 866 38.27 -46.84 1.36
CA ALA A 866 38.90 -48.16 1.62
C ALA A 866 38.34 -49.29 0.74
N GLY A 867 37.15 -49.14 0.17
CA GLY A 867 36.52 -50.10 -0.72
C GLY A 867 37.01 -50.03 -2.18
N ILE A 868 37.84 -49.03 -2.57
CA ILE A 868 38.30 -48.81 -3.95
C ILE A 868 39.05 -50.05 -4.52
N PRO A 869 40.03 -50.69 -3.81
CA PRO A 869 40.73 -51.87 -4.35
C PRO A 869 39.78 -53.03 -4.65
N GLU A 870 38.81 -53.25 -3.76
CA GLU A 870 37.80 -54.30 -3.92
C GLU A 870 36.86 -54.04 -5.09
N ALA A 871 36.44 -52.75 -5.26
CA ALA A 871 35.61 -52.32 -6.39
C ALA A 871 36.32 -52.48 -7.73
N ILE A 872 37.63 -52.20 -7.80
CA ILE A 872 38.44 -52.43 -9.02
C ILE A 872 38.51 -53.95 -9.35
N THR A 873 38.77 -54.81 -8.37
CA THR A 873 38.83 -56.27 -8.56
C THR A 873 37.47 -56.80 -9.00
N ARG A 874 36.40 -56.36 -8.41
CA ARG A 874 35.03 -56.76 -8.71
C ARG A 874 34.55 -56.35 -10.12
N CYS A 875 35.15 -55.30 -10.71
CA CYS A 875 34.85 -54.89 -12.08
C CYS A 875 35.03 -56.01 -13.11
N SER A 876 36.05 -56.82 -12.96
CA SER A 876 36.33 -57.95 -13.90
C SER A 876 35.27 -59.04 -13.78
N GLU A 877 34.81 -59.35 -12.59
CA GLU A 877 33.78 -60.32 -12.32
C GLU A 877 32.42 -59.90 -12.86
N VAL A 878 32.05 -58.63 -12.53
CA VAL A 878 30.76 -58.04 -12.98
C VAL A 878 30.73 -57.93 -14.51
N LEU A 879 31.86 -57.57 -15.16
CA LEU A 879 31.93 -57.56 -16.59
C LEU A 879 31.80 -58.94 -17.22
N LYS A 880 32.42 -59.96 -16.59
CA LYS A 880 32.34 -61.40 -17.02
C LYS A 880 30.90 -61.91 -16.92
N GLU A 881 30.14 -61.50 -15.88
CA GLU A 881 28.72 -61.84 -15.74
C GLU A 881 27.85 -61.21 -16.85
N GLN A 882 28.24 -60.07 -17.42
CA GLN A 882 27.49 -59.35 -18.46
C GLN A 882 27.75 -59.91 -19.88
N ILE A 883 28.97 -60.35 -20.14
CA ILE A 883 29.43 -60.84 -21.44
C ILE A 883 29.56 -62.38 -21.44
N GLN A 884 28.45 -63.07 -21.40
CA GLN A 884 28.43 -64.54 -21.53
C GLN A 884 28.57 -65.00 -22.96
#